data_0da78d7794e1662d72737b8c9a216288
#
_entry.id   0da78d7794e1662d72737b8c9a216288
#
_cell.length_a   1.000
_cell.length_b   1.000
_cell.length_c   1.000
_cell.angle_alpha   90.00
_cell.angle_beta   90.00
_cell.angle_gamma   90.00
#
_symmetry.space_group_name_H-M   'P 1'
#
loop_
_entity.id
_entity.type
_entity.pdbx_description
1 polymer ?
#
loop_
_entity_poly.entity_id
_entity_poly.type
_entity_poly.pdbx_seq_one_letter_code
_entity_poly.pdbx_strand_id
1 'polypeptide(L)'
;RTSRKIEHVVVLGAGVMGAQIAALLAGVGRTVRLLDMPSASGAAERASLGLQHALAARPDAFYLPEMAERVIVGTFDDLECIREADWVIEAVLEEAGAKKNLLAQIEPYIHDGLMISSNTSGLSIAELARDRTSAFRRCFFGVHFFNPPRYMHLVELIPGADTEPELLEVMHDFLANELGKGVVRGRDTPNFIGNRMWIFAACDMLQRMQRFALTVAEVDVLTGPLMGRPKSGTLRVCDIVGLDTVAHVAHTSYTGLEQDPWRDEFILPAFYGRMLQEELLGAKVNAGFYRKGEVGIEAIDIDSLVYQPIQPVDLGPLQEVLRERSPAQRLQMLWQDTSPQGHHARQHLLAVLAYAAENAAEMAGDIVAVDQAMRWGFNWDLGPFEIWDLIGVGEIAQELEKEQQAVPDFVGKVLRSRKPQFYSEVAGARTSFSPVSFQLEPWQPLLGDEVKLDPERASWSNDGAYLVELQEGLGALVFSGKMNALGPASLEAVHHVVESAPYAGLVLCGAGGVFSAGADLKHMAGLVDAEDWSALEAFLVSFQRAVQALRRAPFPVVAAVQGLALGGGCEFSLAADARVAAAELRMGLVETKVGLIPGSGGCMEMARRGSDDILSAFNTVFAGGFSSNAFQARAWRMLDAEDEIVHGQGQLLPRAVSKLQELLLSNYGPSASHTVRVAGDDGLALLQQALEERLKAGLIGEHDAVVGRALARVMVGGVGAARAMEEQAMLDLEREVFMELCATEMTRARIEHMLKTGKPLRN
;
A
#
# COMPACT_ATOMS: atom_id res chain seq x y z
N ARG A 1 -21.00 -16.40 17.74
CA ARG A 1 -20.52 -15.04 18.08
C ARG A 1 -21.20 -14.09 17.11
N THR A 2 -22.17 -13.29 17.56
CA THR A 2 -22.74 -12.18 16.79
C THR A 2 -21.62 -11.17 16.62
N SER A 3 -21.05 -11.08 15.41
CA SER A 3 -20.06 -10.05 15.09
C SER A 3 -20.76 -8.70 15.20
N ARG A 4 -20.34 -7.90 16.18
CA ARG A 4 -20.83 -6.52 16.33
C ARG A 4 -20.39 -5.74 15.12
N LYS A 5 -21.31 -5.13 14.38
CA LYS A 5 -21.01 -4.32 13.21
C LYS A 5 -20.76 -2.88 13.62
N ILE A 6 -19.78 -2.24 12.99
CA ILE A 6 -19.52 -0.80 13.10
C ILE A 6 -20.08 -0.17 11.82
N GLU A 7 -21.20 0.54 11.89
CA GLU A 7 -21.87 1.16 10.74
C GLU A 7 -21.92 2.68 10.86
N HIS A 8 -22.10 3.21 12.08
CA HIS A 8 -22.21 4.64 12.38
C HIS A 8 -21.02 5.10 13.21
N VAL A 9 -20.24 6.02 12.66
CA VAL A 9 -19.03 6.55 13.31
C VAL A 9 -19.13 8.06 13.47
N VAL A 10 -18.76 8.54 14.65
CA VAL A 10 -18.61 9.97 14.93
C VAL A 10 -17.13 10.30 15.06
N VAL A 11 -16.64 11.22 14.25
CA VAL A 11 -15.27 11.75 14.32
C VAL A 11 -15.32 13.15 14.89
N LEU A 12 -14.63 13.35 16.00
CA LEU A 12 -14.54 14.62 16.73
C LEU A 12 -13.21 15.29 16.41
N GLY A 13 -13.27 16.40 15.71
CA GLY A 13 -12.12 17.13 15.17
C GLY A 13 -11.98 16.93 13.67
N ALA A 14 -12.11 18.00 12.90
CA ALA A 14 -12.03 18.03 11.44
C ALA A 14 -10.67 18.56 10.93
N GLY A 15 -9.62 18.40 11.72
CA GLY A 15 -8.25 18.63 11.29
C GLY A 15 -7.81 17.61 10.24
N VAL A 16 -6.53 17.66 9.85
CA VAL A 16 -5.96 16.77 8.81
C VAL A 16 -6.26 15.30 9.08
N MET A 17 -6.01 14.82 10.30
CA MET A 17 -6.22 13.41 10.65
C MET A 17 -7.70 13.04 10.70
N GLY A 18 -8.54 13.82 11.43
CA GLY A 18 -9.95 13.49 11.58
C GLY A 18 -10.70 13.48 10.25
N ALA A 19 -10.48 14.46 9.39
CA ALA A 19 -11.10 14.52 8.07
C ALA A 19 -10.65 13.36 7.15
N GLN A 20 -9.39 12.97 7.21
CA GLN A 20 -8.88 11.85 6.41
C GLN A 20 -9.31 10.47 6.97
N ILE A 21 -9.45 10.33 8.30
CA ILE A 21 -10.03 9.13 8.92
C ILE A 21 -11.52 9.02 8.51
N ALA A 22 -12.25 10.12 8.52
CA ALA A 22 -13.63 10.15 8.04
C ALA A 22 -13.73 9.71 6.56
N ALA A 23 -12.81 10.18 5.72
CA ALA A 23 -12.73 9.77 4.31
C ALA A 23 -12.44 8.25 4.16
N LEU A 24 -11.52 7.70 4.94
CA LEU A 24 -11.20 6.27 4.94
C LEU A 24 -12.43 5.43 5.34
N LEU A 25 -13.14 5.81 6.39
CA LEU A 25 -14.34 5.13 6.87
C LEU A 25 -15.49 5.20 5.87
N ALA A 26 -15.68 6.36 5.24
CA ALA A 26 -16.65 6.52 4.14
C ALA A 26 -16.29 5.61 2.95
N GLY A 27 -14.99 5.42 2.68
CA GLY A 27 -14.46 4.54 1.64
C GLY A 27 -14.81 3.06 1.83
N VAL A 28 -14.99 2.61 3.07
CA VAL A 28 -15.45 1.25 3.40
C VAL A 28 -16.96 1.19 3.68
N GLY A 29 -17.69 2.23 3.25
CA GLY A 29 -19.17 2.25 3.27
C GLY A 29 -19.80 2.67 4.59
N ARG A 30 -19.04 3.23 5.54
CA ARG A 30 -19.59 3.69 6.83
C ARG A 30 -20.23 5.08 6.69
N THR A 31 -21.28 5.31 7.47
CA THR A 31 -21.85 6.64 7.66
C THR A 31 -21.05 7.34 8.75
N VAL A 32 -20.50 8.50 8.42
CA VAL A 32 -19.60 9.25 9.32
C VAL A 32 -20.19 10.60 9.63
N ARG A 33 -20.28 10.96 10.91
CA ARG A 33 -20.49 12.34 11.35
C ARG A 33 -19.15 12.95 11.70
N LEU A 34 -18.78 14.00 10.97
CA LEU A 34 -17.54 14.75 11.19
C LEU A 34 -17.90 16.04 11.91
N LEU A 35 -17.55 16.13 13.18
CA LEU A 35 -17.89 17.25 14.05
C LEU A 35 -16.67 18.05 14.45
N ASP A 36 -16.81 19.37 14.52
CA ASP A 36 -15.77 20.28 15.06
C ASP A 36 -16.42 21.43 15.82
N MET A 37 -15.61 22.31 16.39
CA MET A 37 -16.11 23.49 17.09
C MET A 37 -16.96 24.35 16.14
N PRO A 38 -18.10 24.88 16.63
CA PRO A 38 -18.91 25.81 15.84
C PRO A 38 -18.13 27.10 15.51
N SER A 39 -18.41 27.69 14.36
CA SER A 39 -17.95 29.05 14.04
C SER A 39 -18.66 30.09 14.89
N ALA A 40 -18.25 31.35 14.80
CA ALA A 40 -18.91 32.47 15.50
C ALA A 40 -20.40 32.61 15.14
N SER A 41 -20.81 32.12 13.97
CA SER A 41 -22.23 32.08 13.52
C SER A 41 -22.98 30.82 14.00
N GLY A 42 -22.33 29.91 14.71
CA GLY A 42 -22.89 28.58 15.08
C GLY A 42 -22.87 27.54 13.95
N ALA A 43 -22.30 27.84 12.79
CA ALA A 43 -22.29 26.95 11.64
C ALA A 43 -21.13 25.94 11.67
N ALA A 44 -21.27 24.84 10.94
CA ALA A 44 -20.27 23.76 10.82
C ALA A 44 -19.15 24.10 9.82
N GLU A 45 -18.68 25.33 9.79
CA GLU A 45 -17.68 25.80 8.81
C GLU A 45 -16.35 25.06 8.92
N ARG A 46 -15.88 24.75 10.14
CA ARG A 46 -14.63 24.03 10.37
C ARG A 46 -14.71 22.61 9.86
N ALA A 47 -15.79 21.90 10.16
CA ALA A 47 -15.99 20.54 9.67
C ALA A 47 -16.14 20.50 8.14
N SER A 48 -16.85 21.48 7.56
CA SER A 48 -16.99 21.63 6.10
C SER A 48 -15.65 21.90 5.43
N LEU A 49 -14.81 22.77 6.00
CA LEU A 49 -13.47 23.06 5.49
C LEU A 49 -12.56 21.82 5.59
N GLY A 50 -12.62 21.08 6.70
CA GLY A 50 -11.90 19.83 6.87
C GLY A 50 -12.26 18.80 5.79
N LEU A 51 -13.55 18.64 5.50
CA LEU A 51 -14.03 17.75 4.43
C LEU A 51 -13.54 18.21 3.05
N GLN A 52 -13.57 19.51 2.76
CA GLN A 52 -13.03 20.07 1.50
C GLN A 52 -11.53 19.82 1.37
N HIS A 53 -10.76 19.98 2.44
CA HIS A 53 -9.33 19.68 2.45
C HIS A 53 -9.07 18.19 2.20
N ALA A 54 -9.88 17.28 2.76
CA ALA A 54 -9.77 15.85 2.50
C ALA A 54 -10.08 15.50 1.04
N LEU A 55 -11.07 16.15 0.42
CA LEU A 55 -11.39 16.01 -1.01
C LEU A 55 -10.26 16.51 -1.92
N ALA A 56 -9.58 17.58 -1.51
CA ALA A 56 -8.44 18.15 -2.26
C ALA A 56 -7.09 17.52 -1.92
N ALA A 57 -7.02 16.63 -0.94
CA ALA A 57 -5.77 16.06 -0.45
C ALA A 57 -4.99 15.34 -1.55
N ARG A 58 -3.64 15.42 -1.45
CA ARG A 58 -2.73 14.64 -2.30
C ARG A 58 -1.66 14.00 -1.39
N PRO A 59 -1.56 12.66 -1.41
CA PRO A 59 -2.38 11.69 -2.16
C PRO A 59 -3.86 11.69 -1.73
N ASP A 60 -4.74 11.17 -2.60
CA ASP A 60 -6.19 11.24 -2.43
C ASP A 60 -6.66 10.55 -1.13
N ALA A 61 -7.42 11.25 -0.28
CA ALA A 61 -7.97 10.68 0.94
C ALA A 61 -9.20 9.78 0.64
N PHE A 62 -10.05 10.18 -0.30
CA PHE A 62 -11.19 9.38 -0.77
C PHE A 62 -10.78 8.47 -1.94
N TYR A 63 -11.39 7.29 -2.05
CA TYR A 63 -11.27 6.45 -3.26
C TYR A 63 -11.99 7.09 -4.44
N LEU A 64 -13.21 7.58 -4.21
CA LEU A 64 -13.99 8.37 -5.18
C LEU A 64 -14.55 9.62 -4.46
N PRO A 65 -14.61 10.77 -5.13
CA PRO A 65 -15.15 12.01 -4.53
C PRO A 65 -16.59 11.87 -4.02
N GLU A 66 -17.41 11.05 -4.68
CA GLU A 66 -18.82 10.83 -4.33
C GLU A 66 -18.98 10.13 -2.97
N MET A 67 -17.96 9.43 -2.48
CA MET A 67 -17.98 8.82 -1.16
C MET A 67 -18.04 9.86 -0.03
N ALA A 68 -17.71 11.12 -0.30
CA ALA A 68 -17.88 12.22 0.64
C ALA A 68 -19.35 12.46 1.05
N GLU A 69 -20.33 12.02 0.26
CA GLU A 69 -21.76 12.07 0.61
C GLU A 69 -22.10 11.25 1.87
N ARG A 70 -21.24 10.29 2.25
CA ARG A 70 -21.37 9.53 3.49
C ARG A 70 -20.86 10.27 4.73
N VAL A 71 -20.21 11.42 4.53
CA VAL A 71 -19.67 12.25 5.61
C VAL A 71 -20.62 13.42 5.86
N ILE A 72 -21.30 13.37 7.00
CA ILE A 72 -22.23 14.41 7.45
C ILE A 72 -21.46 15.36 8.38
N VAL A 73 -21.30 16.61 7.97
CA VAL A 73 -20.62 17.63 8.79
C VAL A 73 -21.55 18.23 9.83
N GLY A 74 -21.02 18.54 11.00
CA GLY A 74 -21.76 19.16 12.10
C GLY A 74 -20.83 19.89 13.08
N THR A 75 -21.38 20.27 14.21
CA THR A 75 -20.66 20.94 15.29
C THR A 75 -20.70 20.14 16.58
N PHE A 76 -19.92 20.54 17.59
CA PHE A 76 -20.00 19.92 18.92
C PHE A 76 -21.33 20.22 19.66
N ASP A 77 -22.21 21.04 19.10
CA ASP A 77 -23.58 21.16 19.59
C ASP A 77 -24.45 19.95 19.22
N ASP A 78 -23.99 19.13 18.27
CA ASP A 78 -24.67 17.93 17.75
C ASP A 78 -24.24 16.63 18.44
N LEU A 79 -23.55 16.67 19.61
CA LEU A 79 -23.01 15.49 20.30
C LEU A 79 -24.08 14.44 20.69
N GLU A 80 -25.36 14.79 20.71
CA GLU A 80 -26.45 13.82 20.95
C GLU A 80 -26.47 12.67 19.92
N CYS A 81 -25.93 12.91 18.71
CA CYS A 81 -25.81 11.87 17.69
C CYS A 81 -24.95 10.65 18.11
N ILE A 82 -24.14 10.79 19.17
CA ILE A 82 -23.35 9.70 19.76
C ILE A 82 -24.25 8.56 20.29
N ARG A 83 -25.50 8.86 20.66
CA ARG A 83 -26.47 7.82 21.11
C ARG A 83 -26.76 6.74 20.07
N GLU A 84 -26.52 7.06 18.79
CA GLU A 84 -26.74 6.15 17.66
C GLU A 84 -25.41 5.64 17.05
N ALA A 85 -24.27 6.04 17.64
CA ALA A 85 -22.95 5.68 17.11
C ALA A 85 -22.49 4.31 17.65
N ASP A 86 -21.79 3.57 16.82
CA ASP A 86 -21.06 2.36 17.21
C ASP A 86 -19.64 2.70 17.68
N TRP A 87 -19.04 3.75 17.10
CA TRP A 87 -17.69 4.17 17.40
C TRP A 87 -17.55 5.70 17.36
N VAL A 88 -16.90 6.25 18.38
CA VAL A 88 -16.51 7.66 18.47
C VAL A 88 -14.98 7.76 18.41
N ILE A 89 -14.47 8.60 17.53
CA ILE A 89 -13.03 8.86 17.36
C ILE A 89 -12.73 10.29 17.74
N GLU A 90 -11.94 10.49 18.78
CA GLU A 90 -11.41 11.79 19.15
C GLU A 90 -10.12 12.06 18.36
N ALA A 91 -10.10 13.12 17.56
CA ALA A 91 -8.99 13.55 16.72
C ALA A 91 -8.80 15.10 16.74
N VAL A 92 -9.06 15.73 17.91
CA VAL A 92 -8.80 17.16 18.10
C VAL A 92 -7.33 17.45 18.38
N LEU A 93 -6.99 18.71 18.59
CA LEU A 93 -5.65 19.18 18.88
C LEU A 93 -4.95 18.32 19.93
N GLU A 94 -3.66 18.02 19.72
CA GLU A 94 -2.83 17.18 20.59
C GLU A 94 -2.45 17.91 21.89
N GLU A 95 -3.48 18.23 22.66
CA GLU A 95 -3.40 18.89 23.97
C GLU A 95 -4.30 18.19 24.97
N ALA A 96 -3.71 17.74 26.09
CA ALA A 96 -4.40 16.94 27.09
C ALA A 96 -5.66 17.64 27.66
N GLY A 97 -5.59 18.96 27.89
CA GLY A 97 -6.72 19.74 28.41
C GLY A 97 -7.89 19.78 27.44
N ALA A 98 -7.63 20.04 26.15
CA ALA A 98 -8.66 20.08 25.12
C ALA A 98 -9.35 18.71 24.96
N LYS A 99 -8.56 17.64 24.92
CA LYS A 99 -9.07 16.25 24.82
C LYS A 99 -9.90 15.88 26.06
N LYS A 100 -9.41 16.11 27.27
CA LYS A 100 -10.14 15.83 28.52
C LYS A 100 -11.48 16.57 28.59
N ASN A 101 -11.52 17.84 28.19
CA ASN A 101 -12.74 18.64 28.17
C ASN A 101 -13.77 18.07 27.17
N LEU A 102 -13.34 17.66 25.98
CA LEU A 102 -14.23 17.06 25.00
C LEU A 102 -14.74 15.68 25.46
N LEU A 103 -13.86 14.85 26.03
CA LEU A 103 -14.24 13.55 26.57
C LEU A 103 -15.27 13.67 27.71
N ALA A 104 -15.19 14.75 28.50
CA ALA A 104 -16.21 15.06 29.51
C ALA A 104 -17.58 15.39 28.90
N GLN A 105 -17.59 16.10 27.77
CA GLN A 105 -18.83 16.49 27.10
C GLN A 105 -19.55 15.29 26.44
N ILE A 106 -18.82 14.28 25.97
CA ILE A 106 -19.40 13.11 25.33
C ILE A 106 -19.85 12.02 26.35
N GLU A 107 -19.35 12.04 27.57
CA GLU A 107 -19.64 11.06 28.60
C GLU A 107 -21.14 10.84 28.88
N PRO A 108 -22.03 11.87 28.87
CA PRO A 108 -23.47 11.68 29.06
C PRO A 108 -24.17 10.88 27.96
N TYR A 109 -23.54 10.64 26.83
CA TYR A 109 -24.10 9.95 25.67
C TYR A 109 -23.67 8.49 25.56
N ILE A 110 -22.92 7.98 26.56
CA ILE A 110 -22.46 6.58 26.58
C ILE A 110 -23.64 5.65 26.68
N HIS A 111 -23.58 4.57 25.91
CA HIS A 111 -24.54 3.47 25.90
C HIS A 111 -23.84 2.12 25.75
N ASP A 112 -24.58 1.04 25.98
CA ASP A 112 -24.02 -0.31 25.84
C ASP A 112 -23.56 -0.55 24.41
N GLY A 113 -22.28 -0.84 24.29
CA GLY A 113 -21.65 -1.18 23.04
C GLY A 113 -21.01 -0.06 22.30
N LEU A 114 -21.09 1.15 22.77
CA LEU A 114 -20.28 2.23 22.23
C LEU A 114 -18.81 1.96 22.45
N MET A 115 -18.01 2.18 21.41
CA MET A 115 -16.55 2.25 21.50
C MET A 115 -16.11 3.71 21.38
N ILE A 116 -15.17 4.13 22.22
CA ILE A 116 -14.62 5.48 22.20
C ILE A 116 -13.10 5.34 22.09
N SER A 117 -12.52 6.00 21.11
CA SER A 117 -11.07 6.02 20.96
C SER A 117 -10.49 7.43 20.79
N SER A 118 -9.25 7.60 21.24
CA SER A 118 -8.45 8.77 20.89
C SER A 118 -7.42 8.41 19.84
N ASN A 119 -7.25 9.29 18.85
CA ASN A 119 -6.19 9.20 17.84
C ASN A 119 -4.91 9.93 18.30
N THR A 120 -4.73 10.09 19.60
CA THR A 120 -3.51 10.69 20.16
C THR A 120 -2.27 9.94 19.68
N SER A 121 -1.18 10.66 19.40
CA SER A 121 0.10 10.07 18.98
C SER A 121 1.03 9.74 20.14
N GLY A 122 0.73 10.18 21.36
CA GLY A 122 1.65 9.95 22.47
C GLY A 122 1.14 10.36 23.84
N LEU A 123 -0.06 10.93 23.96
CA LEU A 123 -0.66 11.23 25.26
C LEU A 123 -1.18 9.94 25.90
N SER A 124 -1.00 9.79 27.21
CA SER A 124 -1.46 8.61 27.95
C SER A 124 -2.98 8.44 27.90
N ILE A 125 -3.44 7.27 27.48
CA ILE A 125 -4.85 6.87 27.48
C ILE A 125 -5.41 6.89 28.90
N ALA A 126 -4.65 6.40 29.86
CA ALA A 126 -5.02 6.42 31.28
C ALA A 126 -5.22 7.85 31.81
N GLU A 127 -4.31 8.77 31.44
CA GLU A 127 -4.39 10.17 31.85
C GLU A 127 -5.60 10.88 31.24
N LEU A 128 -5.92 10.61 29.99
CA LEU A 128 -7.09 11.18 29.30
C LEU A 128 -8.40 10.71 29.95
N ALA A 129 -8.45 9.49 30.47
CA ALA A 129 -9.63 8.89 31.07
C ALA A 129 -9.67 8.96 32.60
N ARG A 130 -8.64 9.54 33.26
CA ARG A 130 -8.47 9.50 34.74
C ARG A 130 -9.71 9.95 35.50
N ASP A 131 -10.31 11.08 35.07
CA ASP A 131 -11.43 11.71 35.76
C ASP A 131 -12.79 11.28 35.20
N ARG A 132 -12.82 10.19 34.40
CA ARG A 132 -14.05 9.68 33.79
C ARG A 132 -14.65 8.55 34.63
N THR A 133 -15.93 8.28 34.40
CA THR A 133 -16.62 7.18 35.06
C THR A 133 -16.06 5.82 34.70
N SER A 134 -16.31 4.80 35.49
CA SER A 134 -15.94 3.42 35.17
C SER A 134 -16.58 2.94 33.87
N ALA A 135 -17.83 3.36 33.57
CA ALA A 135 -18.49 3.05 32.30
C ALA A 135 -17.70 3.62 31.11
N PHE A 136 -17.26 4.88 31.21
CA PHE A 136 -16.40 5.50 30.18
C PHE A 136 -15.11 4.72 30.00
N ARG A 137 -14.37 4.46 31.08
CA ARG A 137 -13.05 3.81 31.01
C ARG A 137 -13.11 2.40 30.41
N ARG A 138 -14.22 1.68 30.60
CA ARG A 138 -14.40 0.35 29.98
C ARG A 138 -14.53 0.36 28.47
N CYS A 139 -15.04 1.43 27.87
CA CYS A 139 -15.20 1.54 26.43
C CYS A 139 -14.18 2.47 25.76
N PHE A 140 -13.18 2.98 26.49
CA PHE A 140 -12.19 3.92 26.03
C PHE A 140 -10.81 3.29 25.81
N PHE A 141 -10.17 3.58 24.69
CA PHE A 141 -8.84 3.09 24.30
C PHE A 141 -8.21 4.00 23.23
N GLY A 142 -6.94 3.77 22.89
CA GLY A 142 -6.26 4.46 21.79
C GLY A 142 -6.40 3.70 20.48
N VAL A 143 -6.68 4.42 19.39
CA VAL A 143 -6.56 3.94 18.01
C VAL A 143 -5.73 4.95 17.25
N HIS A 144 -4.45 4.70 17.14
CA HIS A 144 -3.50 5.63 16.55
C HIS A 144 -3.29 5.30 15.06
N PHE A 145 -3.87 6.12 14.19
CA PHE A 145 -3.62 6.08 12.75
C PHE A 145 -2.40 6.92 12.39
N PHE A 146 -1.68 6.48 11.38
CA PHE A 146 -0.55 7.22 10.80
C PHE A 146 -0.98 8.02 9.56
N ASN A 147 -0.36 9.18 9.36
CA ASN A 147 -0.67 10.09 8.25
C ASN A 147 0.09 9.69 6.96
N PRO A 148 -0.56 9.55 5.81
CA PRO A 148 -2.01 9.61 5.54
C PRO A 148 -2.73 8.29 5.91
N PRO A 149 -3.88 8.33 6.61
CA PRO A 149 -4.56 7.13 7.12
C PRO A 149 -4.90 6.08 6.06
N ARG A 150 -5.25 6.48 4.85
CA ARG A 150 -5.56 5.57 3.75
C ARG A 150 -4.35 4.72 3.35
N TYR A 151 -3.16 5.32 3.26
CA TYR A 151 -1.96 4.70 2.69
C TYR A 151 -1.07 4.03 3.74
N MET A 152 -1.05 4.57 4.95
CA MET A 152 -0.26 4.00 6.03
C MET A 152 -0.91 2.73 6.56
N HIS A 153 -0.16 1.64 6.52
CA HIS A 153 -0.69 0.32 6.89
C HIS A 153 -0.84 0.17 8.40
N LEU A 154 0.07 0.73 9.19
CA LEU A 154 0.09 0.61 10.65
C LEU A 154 -1.09 1.32 11.32
N VAL A 155 -1.72 0.63 12.26
CA VAL A 155 -2.57 1.20 13.31
C VAL A 155 -2.14 0.59 14.66
N GLU A 156 -1.90 1.45 15.65
CA GLU A 156 -1.62 1.02 17.00
C GLU A 156 -2.91 1.04 17.83
N LEU A 157 -3.24 -0.11 18.43
CA LEU A 157 -4.37 -0.29 19.33
C LEU A 157 -3.84 -0.31 20.77
N ILE A 158 -4.20 0.71 21.56
CA ILE A 158 -3.65 0.96 22.89
C ILE A 158 -4.77 0.80 23.92
N PRO A 159 -4.83 -0.31 24.67
CA PRO A 159 -5.83 -0.48 25.71
C PRO A 159 -5.58 0.45 26.91
N GLY A 160 -6.65 0.96 27.50
CA GLY A 160 -6.61 1.51 28.86
C GLY A 160 -6.64 0.40 29.90
N ALA A 161 -6.37 0.71 31.15
CA ALA A 161 -6.34 -0.29 32.24
C ALA A 161 -7.69 -0.99 32.46
N ASP A 162 -8.80 -0.28 32.24
CA ASP A 162 -10.16 -0.77 32.46
C ASP A 162 -10.88 -1.18 31.16
N THR A 163 -10.22 -1.07 30.00
CA THR A 163 -10.85 -1.35 28.68
C THR A 163 -11.32 -2.79 28.58
N GLU A 164 -12.56 -2.99 28.16
CA GLU A 164 -13.15 -4.32 27.97
C GLU A 164 -12.44 -5.08 26.82
N PRO A 165 -11.89 -6.27 27.08
CA PRO A 165 -11.15 -7.03 26.06
C PRO A 165 -11.98 -7.35 24.81
N GLU A 166 -13.29 -7.60 24.95
CA GLU A 166 -14.18 -7.90 23.83
C GLU A 166 -14.28 -6.74 22.84
N LEU A 167 -14.25 -5.49 23.33
CA LEU A 167 -14.27 -4.30 22.46
C LEU A 167 -12.96 -4.14 21.68
N LEU A 168 -11.84 -4.52 22.30
CA LEU A 168 -10.54 -4.52 21.60
C LEU A 168 -10.48 -5.56 20.49
N GLU A 169 -11.09 -6.75 20.69
CA GLU A 169 -11.18 -7.77 19.63
C GLU A 169 -12.07 -7.29 18.47
N VAL A 170 -13.24 -6.71 18.77
CA VAL A 170 -14.13 -6.13 17.74
C VAL A 170 -13.42 -5.05 16.94
N MET A 171 -12.72 -4.16 17.64
CA MET A 171 -11.95 -3.08 16.97
C MET A 171 -10.79 -3.63 16.15
N HIS A 172 -10.04 -4.58 16.69
CA HIS A 172 -8.96 -5.25 15.95
C HIS A 172 -9.49 -5.88 14.65
N ASP A 173 -10.58 -6.65 14.75
CA ASP A 173 -11.17 -7.31 13.58
C ASP A 173 -11.66 -6.29 12.54
N PHE A 174 -12.30 -5.20 12.97
CA PHE A 174 -12.73 -4.14 12.07
C PHE A 174 -11.55 -3.46 11.36
N LEU A 175 -10.53 -3.05 12.12
CA LEU A 175 -9.34 -2.40 11.57
C LEU A 175 -8.58 -3.31 10.59
N ALA A 176 -8.40 -4.58 10.96
CA ALA A 176 -7.64 -5.53 10.14
C ALA A 176 -8.42 -6.00 8.92
N ASN A 177 -9.69 -6.37 9.09
CA ASN A 177 -10.44 -7.07 8.05
C ASN A 177 -11.25 -6.13 7.16
N GLU A 178 -11.78 -5.02 7.71
CA GLU A 178 -12.59 -4.09 6.92
C GLU A 178 -11.81 -2.86 6.45
N LEU A 179 -10.91 -2.31 7.29
CA LEU A 179 -10.03 -1.21 6.87
C LEU A 179 -8.71 -1.68 6.25
N GLY A 180 -8.38 -2.96 6.36
CA GLY A 180 -7.15 -3.51 5.79
C GLY A 180 -5.87 -3.04 6.47
N LYS A 181 -5.94 -2.74 7.76
CA LYS A 181 -4.81 -2.23 8.52
C LYS A 181 -3.97 -3.36 9.14
N GLY A 182 -2.67 -3.10 9.24
CA GLY A 182 -1.79 -3.84 10.12
C GLY A 182 -1.96 -3.34 11.54
N VAL A 183 -2.63 -4.12 12.37
CA VAL A 183 -2.95 -3.72 13.75
C VAL A 183 -1.92 -4.30 14.70
N VAL A 184 -1.23 -3.44 15.43
CA VAL A 184 -0.36 -3.85 16.55
C VAL A 184 -0.97 -3.44 17.87
N ARG A 185 -0.81 -4.27 18.88
CA ARG A 185 -1.19 -3.92 20.27
C ARG A 185 -0.01 -3.34 20.98
N GLY A 186 -0.12 -2.06 21.32
CA GLY A 186 0.86 -1.36 22.15
C GLY A 186 0.40 -1.25 23.59
N ARG A 187 1.31 -0.81 24.45
CA ARG A 187 1.02 -0.41 25.83
C ARG A 187 0.89 1.11 25.91
N ASP A 188 0.18 1.59 26.93
CA ASP A 188 0.00 3.02 27.19
C ASP A 188 1.30 3.65 27.73
N THR A 189 2.26 3.82 26.84
CA THR A 189 3.56 4.43 27.11
C THR A 189 3.79 5.62 26.17
N PRO A 190 4.63 6.61 26.54
CA PRO A 190 4.90 7.78 25.72
C PRO A 190 5.29 7.42 24.27
N ASN A 191 4.58 8.01 23.30
CA ASN A 191 4.78 7.77 21.86
C ASN A 191 4.58 6.30 21.39
N PHE A 192 3.98 5.45 22.22
CA PHE A 192 3.63 4.05 21.96
C PHE A 192 4.81 3.22 21.43
N ILE A 193 4.68 2.57 20.26
CA ILE A 193 5.74 1.72 19.69
C ILE A 193 6.45 2.45 18.55
N GLY A 194 5.72 2.74 17.47
CA GLY A 194 6.31 3.20 16.21
C GLY A 194 6.99 4.56 16.34
N ASN A 195 6.31 5.54 16.90
CA ASN A 195 6.86 6.87 17.09
C ASN A 195 8.03 6.86 18.09
N ARG A 196 7.96 6.07 19.18
CA ARG A 196 9.05 5.94 20.16
C ARG A 196 10.31 5.35 19.53
N MET A 197 10.18 4.27 18.78
CA MET A 197 11.31 3.65 18.06
C MET A 197 11.90 4.57 17.00
N TRP A 198 11.04 5.20 16.22
CA TRP A 198 11.50 6.10 15.16
C TRP A 198 12.20 7.34 15.71
N ILE A 199 11.63 7.99 16.73
CA ILE A 199 12.25 9.19 17.31
C ILE A 199 13.57 8.85 17.99
N PHE A 200 13.69 7.68 18.65
CA PHE A 200 14.96 7.21 19.16
C PHE A 200 16.02 7.11 18.07
N ALA A 201 15.69 6.42 16.97
CA ALA A 201 16.61 6.27 15.84
C ALA A 201 17.00 7.63 15.21
N ALA A 202 16.05 8.55 15.12
CA ALA A 202 16.33 9.90 14.61
C ALA A 202 17.24 10.69 15.56
N CYS A 203 16.98 10.69 16.86
CA CYS A 203 17.79 11.39 17.85
C CYS A 203 19.20 10.84 17.93
N ASP A 204 19.39 9.51 17.97
CA ASP A 204 20.73 8.88 17.94
C ASP A 204 21.50 9.33 16.69
N MET A 205 20.85 9.40 15.52
CA MET A 205 21.55 9.82 14.32
C MET A 205 21.84 11.32 14.29
N LEU A 206 20.96 12.16 14.84
CA LEU A 206 21.23 13.60 14.99
C LEU A 206 22.39 13.88 15.95
N GLN A 207 22.51 13.12 17.05
CA GLN A 207 23.66 13.19 17.96
C GLN A 207 24.95 12.78 17.25
N ARG A 208 24.94 11.67 16.50
CA ARG A 208 26.08 11.21 15.71
C ARG A 208 26.46 12.20 14.62
N MET A 209 25.51 12.81 13.95
CA MET A 209 25.73 13.84 12.94
C MET A 209 26.57 14.98 13.51
N GLN A 210 26.21 15.50 14.67
CA GLN A 210 26.99 16.56 15.34
C GLN A 210 28.36 16.04 15.80
N ARG A 211 28.42 14.87 16.44
CA ARG A 211 29.64 14.30 17.02
C ARG A 211 30.70 13.97 15.97
N PHE A 212 30.29 13.48 14.81
CA PHE A 212 31.21 13.01 13.75
C PHE A 212 31.25 13.94 12.54
N ALA A 213 30.64 15.12 12.63
CA ALA A 213 30.56 16.11 11.55
C ALA A 213 30.04 15.51 10.21
N LEU A 214 29.02 14.66 10.30
CA LEU A 214 28.39 14.08 9.09
C LEU A 214 27.52 15.13 8.41
N THR A 215 27.54 15.16 7.08
CA THR A 215 26.67 16.00 6.28
C THR A 215 25.22 15.42 6.25
N VAL A 216 24.26 16.26 5.91
CA VAL A 216 22.86 15.88 5.74
C VAL A 216 22.71 14.72 4.73
N ALA A 217 23.44 14.81 3.61
CA ALA A 217 23.39 13.78 2.57
C ALA A 217 24.00 12.45 3.03
N GLU A 218 25.10 12.48 3.80
CA GLU A 218 25.72 11.27 4.38
C GLU A 218 24.76 10.59 5.35
N VAL A 219 24.10 11.32 6.24
CA VAL A 219 23.13 10.75 7.19
C VAL A 219 22.03 10.02 6.45
N ASP A 220 21.41 10.62 5.45
CA ASP A 220 20.28 10.01 4.75
C ASP A 220 20.69 8.81 3.88
N VAL A 221 21.88 8.83 3.31
CA VAL A 221 22.39 7.66 2.58
C VAL A 221 22.71 6.52 3.54
N LEU A 222 23.33 6.78 4.68
CA LEU A 222 23.68 5.75 5.67
C LEU A 222 22.43 5.13 6.35
N THR A 223 21.38 5.93 6.57
CA THR A 223 20.17 5.48 7.25
C THR A 223 18.99 5.13 6.31
N GLY A 224 19.23 5.12 5.02
CA GLY A 224 18.27 4.78 3.99
C GLY A 224 18.35 3.32 3.52
N PRO A 225 18.43 3.09 2.20
CA PRO A 225 18.40 1.74 1.62
C PRO A 225 19.52 0.81 2.10
N LEU A 226 20.67 1.32 2.53
CA LEU A 226 21.75 0.52 3.13
C LEU A 226 21.27 -0.30 4.33
N MET A 227 20.36 0.28 5.13
CA MET A 227 19.80 -0.37 6.33
C MET A 227 18.44 -1.03 6.10
N GLY A 228 17.99 -1.18 4.85
CA GLY A 228 16.63 -1.65 4.57
C GLY A 228 15.55 -0.64 4.99
N ARG A 229 15.83 0.65 4.84
CA ARG A 229 14.89 1.75 5.10
C ARG A 229 14.59 2.53 3.82
N PRO A 230 13.54 3.36 3.78
CA PRO A 230 13.19 4.15 2.60
C PRO A 230 14.33 5.08 2.14
N LYS A 231 14.33 5.42 0.86
CA LYS A 231 15.31 6.35 0.26
C LYS A 231 15.35 7.73 0.90
N SER A 232 14.30 8.12 1.59
CA SER A 232 14.23 9.38 2.33
C SER A 232 15.22 9.44 3.51
N GLY A 233 15.72 8.30 3.98
CA GLY A 233 16.64 8.27 5.13
C GLY A 233 16.00 8.81 6.41
N THR A 234 16.77 9.51 7.23
CA THR A 234 16.30 10.09 8.51
C THR A 234 15.90 11.55 8.38
N LEU A 235 16.76 12.38 7.79
CA LEU A 235 16.59 13.85 7.82
C LEU A 235 15.50 14.33 6.86
N ARG A 236 15.38 13.68 5.70
CA ARG A 236 14.28 13.97 4.78
C ARG A 236 12.93 13.61 5.41
N VAL A 237 12.87 12.54 6.20
CA VAL A 237 11.65 12.19 6.95
C VAL A 237 11.37 13.23 8.03
N CYS A 238 12.39 13.72 8.76
CA CYS A 238 12.22 14.83 9.70
C CYS A 238 11.62 16.07 9.02
N ASP A 239 12.08 16.43 7.82
CA ASP A 239 11.51 17.54 7.06
C ASP A 239 10.05 17.33 6.66
N ILE A 240 9.68 16.11 6.28
CA ILE A 240 8.30 15.75 5.91
C ILE A 240 7.37 15.81 7.13
N VAL A 241 7.82 15.31 8.26
CA VAL A 241 7.07 15.33 9.54
C VAL A 241 6.94 16.77 10.07
N GLY A 242 7.96 17.57 9.87
CA GLY A 242 8.12 18.91 10.42
C GLY A 242 9.01 18.92 11.65
N LEU A 243 10.04 19.78 11.64
CA LEU A 243 11.06 19.79 12.69
C LEU A 243 10.52 20.15 14.07
N ASP A 244 9.50 21.00 14.14
CA ASP A 244 8.76 21.31 15.36
C ASP A 244 8.02 20.09 15.93
N THR A 245 7.39 19.29 15.07
CA THR A 245 6.72 18.05 15.44
C THR A 245 7.72 17.01 15.95
N VAL A 246 8.84 16.84 15.26
CA VAL A 246 9.95 15.96 15.69
C VAL A 246 10.44 16.37 17.08
N ALA A 247 10.65 17.69 17.31
CA ALA A 247 11.08 18.19 18.61
C ALA A 247 10.04 17.93 19.71
N HIS A 248 8.76 18.05 19.40
CA HIS A 248 7.68 17.74 20.33
C HIS A 248 7.68 16.25 20.72
N VAL A 249 7.80 15.34 19.73
CA VAL A 249 7.85 13.89 19.98
C VAL A 249 9.08 13.51 20.81
N ALA A 250 10.24 14.09 20.51
CA ALA A 250 11.47 13.88 21.30
C ALA A 250 11.29 14.36 22.75
N HIS A 251 10.73 15.55 22.92
CA HIS A 251 10.45 16.10 24.26
C HIS A 251 9.45 15.25 25.05
N THR A 252 8.40 14.75 24.42
CA THR A 252 7.43 13.85 25.04
C THR A 252 8.09 12.55 25.52
N SER A 253 9.00 11.96 24.73
CA SER A 253 9.79 10.81 25.15
C SER A 253 10.71 11.18 26.33
N TYR A 254 11.46 12.26 26.22
CA TYR A 254 12.37 12.70 27.29
C TYR A 254 11.67 12.92 28.63
N THR A 255 10.53 13.59 28.63
CA THR A 255 9.80 13.93 29.84
C THR A 255 8.99 12.75 30.40
N GLY A 256 8.46 11.90 29.54
CA GLY A 256 7.58 10.80 29.95
C GLY A 256 8.31 9.49 30.28
N LEU A 257 9.57 9.32 29.85
CA LEU A 257 10.35 8.08 30.04
C LEU A 257 11.43 8.24 31.11
N GLU A 258 11.04 8.64 32.32
CA GLU A 258 11.98 8.95 33.40
C GLU A 258 12.89 7.78 33.81
N GLN A 259 12.43 6.55 33.65
CA GLN A 259 13.16 5.33 34.03
C GLN A 259 13.89 4.68 32.84
N ASP A 260 13.77 5.22 31.63
CA ASP A 260 14.43 4.66 30.45
C ASP A 260 15.95 4.91 30.55
N PRO A 261 16.82 3.89 30.51
CA PRO A 261 18.26 4.06 30.52
C PRO A 261 18.80 4.90 29.38
N TRP A 262 18.05 4.99 28.28
CA TRP A 262 18.40 5.74 27.07
C TRP A 262 17.72 7.12 26.99
N ARG A 263 17.12 7.57 28.07
CA ARG A 263 16.34 8.82 28.12
C ARG A 263 17.07 10.01 27.53
N ASP A 264 18.35 10.16 27.83
CA ASP A 264 19.14 11.32 27.41
C ASP A 264 19.39 11.36 25.87
N GLU A 265 19.24 10.25 25.18
CA GLU A 265 19.31 10.21 23.71
C GLU A 265 18.19 11.02 23.03
N PHE A 266 17.07 11.24 23.73
CA PHE A 266 15.97 12.08 23.22
C PHE A 266 16.25 13.59 23.31
N ILE A 267 17.37 14.01 23.91
CA ILE A 267 17.78 15.40 23.92
C ILE A 267 18.33 15.77 22.54
N LEU A 268 17.65 16.70 21.88
CA LEU A 268 18.07 17.15 20.55
C LEU A 268 19.36 17.97 20.64
N PRO A 269 20.28 17.83 19.68
CA PRO A 269 21.54 18.57 19.67
C PRO A 269 21.30 20.09 19.46
N ALA A 270 22.27 20.92 19.90
CA ALA A 270 22.12 22.37 19.93
C ALA A 270 21.84 23.01 18.55
N PHE A 271 22.38 22.47 17.46
CA PHE A 271 22.09 22.96 16.12
C PHE A 271 20.60 22.86 15.76
N TYR A 272 19.93 21.79 16.23
CA TYR A 272 18.50 21.60 15.97
C TYR A 272 17.66 22.74 16.62
N GLY A 273 18.01 23.12 17.86
CA GLY A 273 17.37 24.27 18.51
C GLY A 273 17.58 25.58 17.73
N ARG A 274 18.78 25.79 17.15
CA ARG A 274 19.02 26.96 16.30
C ARG A 274 18.17 26.91 15.01
N MET A 275 18.01 25.74 14.40
CA MET A 275 17.13 25.59 13.22
C MET A 275 15.68 25.97 13.55
N LEU A 276 15.16 25.55 14.70
CA LEU A 276 13.81 25.93 15.15
C LEU A 276 13.67 27.42 15.41
N GLN A 277 14.68 28.08 16.00
CA GLN A 277 14.68 29.51 16.25
C GLN A 277 14.67 30.34 14.94
N GLU A 278 15.31 29.84 13.89
CA GLU A 278 15.30 30.41 12.54
C GLU A 278 14.06 29.99 11.71
N GLU A 279 13.06 29.38 12.33
CA GLU A 279 11.83 28.90 11.69
C GLU A 279 12.06 27.93 10.51
N LEU A 280 13.16 27.19 10.53
CA LEU A 280 13.48 26.14 9.53
C LEU A 280 12.67 24.87 9.90
N LEU A 281 11.41 24.84 9.53
CA LEU A 281 10.42 23.85 10.01
C LEU A 281 10.21 22.68 9.04
N GLY A 282 11.04 22.53 8.02
CA GLY A 282 10.97 21.42 7.07
C GLY A 282 10.15 21.72 5.81
N ALA A 283 9.59 20.69 5.21
CA ALA A 283 8.95 20.75 3.89
C ALA A 283 7.77 21.73 3.85
N LYS A 284 7.05 21.92 4.95
CA LYS A 284 5.88 22.82 5.03
C LYS A 284 6.21 24.30 4.79
N VAL A 285 7.47 24.69 5.04
CA VAL A 285 7.97 26.06 4.81
C VAL A 285 9.06 26.08 3.74
N ASN A 286 9.30 24.96 3.05
CA ASN A 286 10.39 24.75 2.09
C ASN A 286 11.79 25.12 2.67
N ALA A 287 11.96 24.93 3.96
CA ALA A 287 13.22 25.18 4.68
C ALA A 287 13.34 24.25 5.88
N GLY A 288 14.25 23.31 5.84
CA GLY A 288 14.55 22.32 6.87
C GLY A 288 15.98 21.84 6.71
N PHE A 289 16.23 20.55 6.81
CA PHE A 289 17.51 19.96 6.41
C PHE A 289 17.76 20.10 4.92
N TYR A 290 16.66 20.09 4.15
CA TYR A 290 16.66 20.34 2.71
C TYR A 290 15.77 21.51 2.34
N ARG A 291 16.10 22.17 1.22
CA ARG A 291 15.20 23.11 0.56
C ARG A 291 15.28 22.96 -0.96
N LYS A 292 14.25 23.42 -1.65
CA LYS A 292 14.29 23.55 -3.11
C LYS A 292 14.87 24.91 -3.45
N GLY A 293 16.14 24.93 -3.91
CA GLY A 293 16.81 26.11 -4.42
C GLY A 293 16.50 26.38 -5.90
N GLU A 294 17.17 27.40 -6.47
CA GLU A 294 16.95 27.81 -7.87
C GLU A 294 17.42 26.75 -8.89
N VAL A 295 18.51 26.07 -8.60
CA VAL A 295 19.14 25.10 -9.50
C VAL A 295 18.84 23.65 -9.13
N GLY A 296 18.27 23.40 -7.95
CA GLY A 296 17.99 22.04 -7.47
C GLY A 296 17.76 21.97 -5.98
N ILE A 297 17.87 20.77 -5.42
CA ILE A 297 17.76 20.56 -3.98
C ILE A 297 19.08 20.90 -3.31
N GLU A 298 19.00 21.71 -2.26
CA GLU A 298 20.12 22.10 -1.40
C GLU A 298 19.94 21.47 -0.02
N ALA A 299 21.07 21.21 0.65
CA ALA A 299 21.11 20.75 2.04
C ALA A 299 21.77 21.82 2.92
N ILE A 300 21.32 21.87 4.18
CA ILE A 300 21.84 22.82 5.17
C ILE A 300 23.19 22.33 5.72
N ASP A 301 24.13 23.24 5.90
CA ASP A 301 25.28 23.02 6.78
C ASP A 301 24.86 23.34 8.21
N ILE A 302 24.97 22.37 9.12
CA ILE A 302 24.42 22.48 10.50
C ILE A 302 25.19 23.45 11.39
N ASP A 303 26.43 23.79 11.04
CA ASP A 303 27.25 24.70 11.83
C ASP A 303 26.95 26.15 11.46
N SER A 304 26.89 26.43 10.17
CA SER A 304 26.66 27.80 9.64
C SER A 304 25.19 28.13 9.37
N LEU A 305 24.30 27.13 9.29
CA LEU A 305 22.91 27.22 8.82
C LEU A 305 22.77 27.79 7.40
N VAL A 306 23.79 27.61 6.57
CA VAL A 306 23.79 28.02 5.16
C VAL A 306 23.46 26.83 4.26
N TYR A 307 22.57 27.04 3.31
CA TYR A 307 22.23 26.01 2.32
C TYR A 307 23.26 25.94 1.20
N GLN A 308 23.61 24.73 0.82
CA GLN A 308 24.57 24.45 -0.23
C GLN A 308 24.04 23.36 -1.17
N PRO A 309 24.43 23.35 -2.46
CA PRO A 309 24.12 22.25 -3.34
C PRO A 309 24.62 20.93 -2.77
N ILE A 310 23.78 19.89 -2.86
CA ILE A 310 24.12 18.55 -2.35
C ILE A 310 25.32 18.01 -3.13
N GLN A 311 26.39 17.67 -2.41
CA GLN A 311 27.53 16.99 -2.99
C GLN A 311 27.28 15.48 -3.03
N PRO A 312 27.72 14.77 -4.08
CA PRO A 312 27.68 13.31 -4.11
C PRO A 312 28.42 12.72 -2.90
N VAL A 313 27.79 11.77 -2.23
CA VAL A 313 28.41 11.06 -1.10
C VAL A 313 29.31 9.96 -1.63
N ASP A 314 30.58 9.99 -1.25
CA ASP A 314 31.50 8.90 -1.54
C ASP A 314 31.26 7.76 -0.53
N LEU A 315 30.67 6.70 -0.98
CA LEU A 315 30.37 5.53 -0.18
C LEU A 315 31.48 4.47 -0.18
N GLY A 316 32.52 4.65 -1.02
CA GLY A 316 33.58 3.65 -1.11
C GLY A 316 33.03 2.21 -1.30
N PRO A 317 33.44 1.25 -0.43
CA PRO A 317 32.96 -0.14 -0.51
C PRO A 317 31.43 -0.29 -0.36
N LEU A 318 30.75 0.60 0.37
CA LEU A 318 29.29 0.55 0.55
C LEU A 318 28.51 0.75 -0.75
N GLN A 319 29.17 1.21 -1.83
CA GLN A 319 28.54 1.28 -3.16
C GLN A 319 28.13 -0.09 -3.68
N GLU A 320 28.93 -1.14 -3.40
CA GLU A 320 28.56 -2.52 -3.75
C GLU A 320 27.40 -3.04 -2.87
N VAL A 321 27.39 -2.68 -1.59
CA VAL A 321 26.28 -3.02 -0.68
C VAL A 321 24.96 -2.47 -1.19
N LEU A 322 24.95 -1.23 -1.72
CA LEU A 322 23.73 -0.65 -2.30
C LEU A 322 23.21 -1.35 -3.56
N ARG A 323 24.08 -2.05 -4.29
CA ARG A 323 23.68 -2.81 -5.49
C ARG A 323 22.98 -4.13 -5.17
N GLU A 324 23.18 -4.63 -3.95
CA GLU A 324 22.53 -5.85 -3.51
C GLU A 324 21.00 -5.64 -3.40
N ARG A 325 20.22 -6.54 -4.01
CA ARG A 325 18.76 -6.43 -4.08
C ARG A 325 18.05 -6.99 -2.85
N SER A 326 18.63 -8.02 -2.24
CA SER A 326 18.08 -8.64 -1.03
C SER A 326 18.37 -7.74 0.17
N PRO A 327 17.34 -7.23 0.88
CA PRO A 327 17.55 -6.44 2.10
C PRO A 327 18.34 -7.19 3.17
N ALA A 328 18.11 -8.50 3.29
CA ALA A 328 18.81 -9.35 4.25
C ALA A 328 20.30 -9.45 3.93
N GLN A 329 20.65 -9.76 2.67
CA GLN A 329 22.06 -9.83 2.24
C GLN A 329 22.74 -8.47 2.37
N ARG A 330 22.05 -7.39 2.03
CA ARG A 330 22.56 -6.02 2.16
C ARG A 330 22.93 -5.68 3.60
N LEU A 331 22.06 -6.01 4.57
CA LEU A 331 22.33 -5.79 6.00
C LEU A 331 23.50 -6.63 6.49
N GLN A 332 23.64 -7.88 6.06
CA GLN A 332 24.79 -8.72 6.37
C GLN A 332 26.11 -8.16 5.81
N MET A 333 26.09 -7.68 4.56
CA MET A 333 27.24 -7.02 3.94
C MET A 333 27.60 -5.71 4.68
N LEU A 334 26.62 -4.88 5.03
CA LEU A 334 26.81 -3.68 5.82
C LEU A 334 27.44 -3.98 7.20
N TRP A 335 26.95 -5.05 7.84
CA TRP A 335 27.48 -5.47 9.13
C TRP A 335 28.96 -5.83 9.08
N GLN A 336 29.41 -6.46 8.01
CA GLN A 336 30.78 -6.90 7.79
C GLN A 336 31.70 -5.78 7.24
N ASP A 337 31.15 -4.64 6.82
CA ASP A 337 31.92 -3.54 6.26
C ASP A 337 32.79 -2.86 7.32
N THR A 338 34.06 -2.65 7.01
CA THR A 338 35.06 -2.06 7.93
C THR A 338 35.41 -0.61 7.61
N SER A 339 34.74 -0.01 6.59
CA SER A 339 34.96 1.40 6.25
C SER A 339 34.48 2.33 7.38
N PRO A 340 34.95 3.57 7.44
CA PRO A 340 34.47 4.56 8.42
C PRO A 340 32.96 4.79 8.33
N GLN A 341 32.41 4.85 7.11
CA GLN A 341 30.98 5.02 6.85
C GLN A 341 30.20 3.80 7.32
N GLY A 342 30.68 2.58 7.03
CA GLY A 342 30.09 1.32 7.51
C GLY A 342 30.12 1.24 9.04
N HIS A 343 31.20 1.72 9.66
CA HIS A 343 31.27 1.80 11.12
C HIS A 343 30.19 2.73 11.70
N HIS A 344 30.00 3.94 11.17
CA HIS A 344 28.94 4.84 11.64
C HIS A 344 27.54 4.24 11.47
N ALA A 345 27.27 3.61 10.33
CA ALA A 345 26.00 2.93 10.08
C ALA A 345 25.76 1.76 11.06
N ARG A 346 26.80 0.94 11.30
CA ARG A 346 26.72 -0.19 12.26
C ARG A 346 26.48 0.27 13.68
N GLN A 347 27.16 1.33 14.12
CA GLN A 347 27.00 1.89 15.47
C GLN A 347 25.58 2.42 15.70
N HIS A 348 25.00 3.09 14.71
CA HIS A 348 23.61 3.51 14.75
C HIS A 348 22.66 2.30 14.82
N LEU A 349 22.91 1.28 14.00
CA LEU A 349 22.10 0.06 14.00
C LEU A 349 22.16 -0.65 15.36
N LEU A 350 23.35 -0.77 15.96
CA LEU A 350 23.55 -1.32 17.30
C LEU A 350 22.70 -0.60 18.35
N ALA A 351 22.73 0.73 18.38
CA ALA A 351 21.93 1.53 19.31
C ALA A 351 20.43 1.26 19.16
N VAL A 352 19.93 1.23 17.92
CA VAL A 352 18.50 0.96 17.63
C VAL A 352 18.10 -0.45 18.04
N LEU A 353 18.95 -1.46 17.79
CA LEU A 353 18.69 -2.85 18.15
C LEU A 353 18.71 -3.04 19.68
N ALA A 354 19.67 -2.44 20.38
CA ALA A 354 19.76 -2.47 21.82
C ALA A 354 18.56 -1.79 22.47
N TYR A 355 18.16 -0.62 21.97
CA TYR A 355 16.98 0.12 22.43
C TYR A 355 15.70 -0.70 22.30
N ALA A 356 15.49 -1.32 21.14
CA ALA A 356 14.33 -2.19 20.91
C ALA A 356 14.29 -3.34 21.93
N ALA A 357 15.43 -4.01 22.15
CA ALA A 357 15.52 -5.15 23.07
C ALA A 357 15.32 -4.74 24.54
N GLU A 358 15.83 -3.59 24.95
CA GLU A 358 15.66 -3.06 26.32
C GLU A 358 14.20 -2.73 26.62
N ASN A 359 13.49 -2.17 25.64
CA ASN A 359 12.17 -1.56 25.85
C ASN A 359 10.98 -2.35 25.30
N ALA A 360 11.18 -3.51 24.65
CA ALA A 360 10.10 -4.28 24.04
C ALA A 360 8.99 -4.67 25.02
N ALA A 361 9.37 -5.07 26.24
CA ALA A 361 8.44 -5.44 27.30
C ALA A 361 7.53 -4.27 27.68
N GLU A 362 8.11 -3.08 27.80
CA GLU A 362 7.39 -1.86 28.19
C GLU A 362 6.52 -1.32 27.04
N MET A 363 7.03 -1.28 25.81
CA MET A 363 6.32 -0.72 24.65
C MET A 363 5.12 -1.56 24.20
N ALA A 364 5.30 -2.89 24.18
CA ALA A 364 4.30 -3.79 23.60
C ALA A 364 4.07 -5.07 24.43
N GLY A 365 5.10 -5.58 25.10
CA GLY A 365 5.08 -6.92 25.70
C GLY A 365 5.23 -8.04 24.66
N ASP A 366 5.46 -7.69 23.40
CA ASP A 366 5.59 -8.59 22.25
C ASP A 366 6.60 -8.01 21.25
N ILE A 367 7.56 -8.81 20.81
CA ILE A 367 8.58 -8.39 19.83
C ILE A 367 8.02 -8.30 18.41
N VAL A 368 7.00 -9.12 18.10
CA VAL A 368 6.34 -9.11 16.78
C VAL A 368 5.68 -7.74 16.53
N ALA A 369 5.01 -7.20 17.55
CA ALA A 369 4.39 -5.88 17.48
C ALA A 369 5.42 -4.77 17.21
N VAL A 370 6.61 -4.86 17.81
CA VAL A 370 7.70 -3.89 17.58
C VAL A 370 8.21 -3.96 16.13
N ASP A 371 8.49 -5.17 15.63
CA ASP A 371 8.95 -5.36 14.25
C ASP A 371 7.91 -4.90 13.23
N GLN A 372 6.66 -5.26 13.44
CA GLN A 372 5.55 -4.88 12.57
C GLN A 372 5.30 -3.36 12.59
N ALA A 373 5.41 -2.70 13.75
CA ALA A 373 5.28 -1.25 13.84
C ALA A 373 6.31 -0.53 12.97
N MET A 374 7.55 -0.99 12.95
CA MET A 374 8.60 -0.38 12.11
C MET A 374 8.42 -0.70 10.63
N ARG A 375 8.02 -1.93 10.29
CA ARG A 375 7.76 -2.33 8.91
C ARG A 375 6.55 -1.62 8.31
N TRP A 376 5.45 -1.54 9.03
CA TRP A 376 4.18 -1.01 8.53
C TRP A 376 4.03 0.50 8.69
N GLY A 377 4.66 1.08 9.72
CA GLY A 377 4.58 2.51 10.01
C GLY A 377 5.70 3.33 9.38
N PHE A 378 6.88 2.73 9.21
CA PHE A 378 8.07 3.44 8.72
C PHE A 378 8.70 2.78 7.48
N ASN A 379 8.03 1.77 6.91
CA ASN A 379 8.44 1.05 5.69
C ASN A 379 9.87 0.48 5.79
N TRP A 380 10.26 -0.03 6.95
CA TRP A 380 11.49 -0.79 7.06
C TRP A 380 11.31 -2.16 6.42
N ASP A 381 12.33 -2.64 5.72
CA ASP A 381 12.31 -3.96 5.10
C ASP A 381 12.27 -5.08 6.14
N LEU A 382 13.00 -4.90 7.25
CA LEU A 382 13.07 -5.81 8.41
C LEU A 382 12.91 -5.02 9.72
N GLY A 383 12.21 -5.64 10.67
CA GLY A 383 12.11 -5.10 12.01
C GLY A 383 13.36 -5.36 12.87
N PRO A 384 13.50 -4.68 14.00
CA PRO A 384 14.69 -4.81 14.88
C PRO A 384 15.02 -6.24 15.28
N PHE A 385 14.04 -7.05 15.67
CA PHE A 385 14.27 -8.43 16.12
C PHE A 385 14.50 -9.40 14.96
N GLU A 386 13.93 -9.14 13.79
CA GLU A 386 14.29 -9.84 12.54
C GLU A 386 15.77 -9.58 12.20
N ILE A 387 16.27 -8.35 12.42
CA ILE A 387 17.68 -8.00 12.19
C ILE A 387 18.59 -8.66 13.23
N TRP A 388 18.17 -8.74 14.50
CA TRP A 388 18.90 -9.48 15.55
C TRP A 388 19.15 -10.93 15.14
N ASP A 389 18.13 -11.62 14.62
CA ASP A 389 18.24 -13.01 14.19
C ASP A 389 19.02 -13.16 12.87
N LEU A 390 18.89 -12.20 11.95
CA LEU A 390 19.59 -12.22 10.66
C LEU A 390 21.12 -12.13 10.82
N ILE A 391 21.57 -11.26 11.69
CA ILE A 391 23.01 -11.04 11.96
C ILE A 391 23.51 -12.11 12.93
N GLY A 392 22.73 -12.42 13.94
CA GLY A 392 23.03 -13.37 15.00
C GLY A 392 23.08 -12.70 16.38
N VAL A 393 22.23 -13.18 17.29
CA VAL A 393 22.07 -12.61 18.64
C VAL A 393 23.41 -12.55 19.40
N GLY A 394 24.21 -13.62 19.29
CA GLY A 394 25.54 -13.68 19.94
C GLY A 394 26.55 -12.71 19.33
N GLU A 395 26.52 -12.53 18.02
CA GLU A 395 27.44 -11.63 17.30
C GLU A 395 27.17 -10.16 17.67
N ILE A 396 25.90 -9.76 17.67
CA ILE A 396 25.51 -8.40 18.06
C ILE A 396 25.83 -8.14 19.54
N ALA A 397 25.58 -9.12 20.43
CA ALA A 397 25.92 -8.98 21.86
C ALA A 397 27.42 -8.78 22.06
N GLN A 398 28.27 -9.53 21.36
CA GLN A 398 29.73 -9.35 21.40
C GLN A 398 30.16 -7.97 20.89
N GLU A 399 29.50 -7.46 19.84
CA GLU A 399 29.81 -6.13 19.33
C GLU A 399 29.40 -5.03 20.30
N LEU A 400 28.25 -5.16 21.01
CA LEU A 400 27.86 -4.27 22.10
C LEU A 400 28.92 -4.24 23.23
N GLU A 401 29.42 -5.41 23.64
CA GLU A 401 30.48 -5.51 24.66
C GLU A 401 31.79 -4.85 24.22
N LYS A 402 32.20 -5.02 22.95
CA LYS A 402 33.40 -4.34 22.39
C LYS A 402 33.27 -2.82 22.44
N GLU A 403 32.07 -2.32 22.12
CA GLU A 403 31.75 -0.89 22.15
C GLU A 403 31.43 -0.37 23.57
N GLN A 404 31.67 -1.20 24.60
CA GLN A 404 31.41 -0.89 26.03
C GLN A 404 29.95 -0.51 26.31
N GLN A 405 29.02 -1.04 25.51
CA GLN A 405 27.59 -0.90 25.72
C GLN A 405 27.04 -2.11 26.50
N ALA A 406 26.04 -1.86 27.34
CA ALA A 406 25.40 -2.94 28.08
C ALA A 406 24.57 -3.83 27.13
N VAL A 407 24.72 -5.15 27.28
CA VAL A 407 23.82 -6.10 26.61
C VAL A 407 22.50 -6.12 27.37
N PRO A 408 21.37 -5.86 26.75
CA PRO A 408 20.07 -5.87 27.40
C PRO A 408 19.80 -7.22 28.12
N ASP A 409 19.20 -7.18 29.29
CA ASP A 409 18.89 -8.40 30.08
C ASP A 409 18.05 -9.40 29.27
N PHE A 410 17.13 -8.91 28.47
CA PHE A 410 16.30 -9.71 27.58
C PHE A 410 17.15 -10.52 26.57
N VAL A 411 18.13 -9.87 25.94
CA VAL A 411 19.09 -10.54 25.05
C VAL A 411 19.86 -11.62 25.80
N GLY A 412 20.30 -11.31 27.04
CA GLY A 412 20.96 -12.30 27.90
C GLY A 412 20.10 -13.53 28.20
N LYS A 413 18.77 -13.38 28.28
CA LYS A 413 17.82 -14.51 28.42
C LYS A 413 17.75 -15.34 27.15
N VAL A 414 17.66 -14.67 25.98
CA VAL A 414 17.67 -15.35 24.67
C VAL A 414 18.96 -16.15 24.47
N LEU A 415 20.13 -15.58 24.77
CA LEU A 415 21.43 -16.24 24.65
C LEU A 415 21.55 -17.51 25.50
N ARG A 416 20.87 -17.55 26.67
CA ARG A 416 20.84 -18.74 27.54
C ARG A 416 19.80 -19.78 27.11
N SER A 417 18.96 -19.47 26.13
CA SER A 417 17.97 -20.40 25.59
C SER A 417 18.64 -21.52 24.77
N ARG A 418 17.92 -22.61 24.55
CA ARG A 418 18.42 -23.74 23.76
C ARG A 418 18.73 -23.36 22.30
N LYS A 419 17.99 -22.43 21.73
CA LYS A 419 18.24 -21.80 20.43
C LYS A 419 18.27 -20.29 20.65
N PRO A 420 19.42 -19.64 20.55
CA PRO A 420 19.54 -18.20 20.81
C PRO A 420 19.04 -17.38 19.65
N GLN A 421 17.72 -17.38 19.45
CA GLN A 421 16.98 -16.65 18.41
C GLN A 421 15.71 -16.06 19.00
N PHE A 422 15.29 -14.93 18.48
CA PHE A 422 14.03 -14.28 18.83
C PHE A 422 12.84 -14.97 18.20
N TYR A 423 13.00 -15.45 16.97
CA TYR A 423 11.97 -16.17 16.20
C TYR A 423 12.39 -17.63 15.99
N SER A 424 11.45 -18.54 16.13
CA SER A 424 11.67 -19.96 15.92
C SER A 424 10.42 -20.63 15.34
N GLU A 425 10.60 -21.83 14.86
CA GLU A 425 9.50 -22.73 14.52
C GLU A 425 9.54 -23.94 15.45
N VAL A 426 8.43 -24.22 16.14
CA VAL A 426 8.28 -25.34 17.06
C VAL A 426 7.07 -26.16 16.62
N ALA A 427 7.29 -27.41 16.28
CA ALA A 427 6.24 -28.34 15.81
C ALA A 427 5.37 -27.77 14.64
N GLY A 428 5.99 -27.02 13.73
CA GLY A 428 5.31 -26.39 12.60
C GLY A 428 4.58 -25.08 12.93
N ALA A 429 4.60 -24.63 14.19
CA ALA A 429 4.05 -23.34 14.60
C ALA A 429 5.16 -22.30 14.73
N ARG A 430 4.92 -21.11 14.19
CA ARG A 430 5.80 -19.96 14.40
C ARG A 430 5.74 -19.51 15.85
N THR A 431 6.88 -19.24 16.43
CA THR A 431 7.02 -18.78 17.81
C THR A 431 7.95 -17.58 17.88
N SER A 432 7.69 -16.69 18.83
CA SER A 432 8.56 -15.57 19.21
C SER A 432 8.96 -15.67 20.67
N PHE A 433 10.16 -15.20 21.00
CA PHE A 433 10.63 -15.18 22.38
C PHE A 433 10.02 -13.97 23.10
N SER A 434 9.17 -14.25 24.10
CA SER A 434 8.43 -13.20 24.81
C SER A 434 9.35 -12.40 25.72
N PRO A 435 9.33 -11.06 25.65
CA PRO A 435 10.11 -10.21 26.55
C PRO A 435 9.52 -10.13 27.97
N VAL A 436 8.33 -10.72 28.19
CA VAL A 436 7.65 -10.73 29.48
C VAL A 436 7.80 -12.06 30.20
N SER A 437 7.47 -13.17 29.53
CA SER A 437 7.56 -14.52 30.12
C SER A 437 8.94 -15.14 30.00
N PHE A 438 9.80 -14.62 29.12
CA PHE A 438 11.09 -15.19 28.74
C PHE A 438 10.99 -16.62 28.20
N GLN A 439 9.94 -16.92 27.49
CA GLN A 439 9.66 -18.20 26.84
C GLN A 439 9.25 -18.00 25.38
N LEU A 440 9.35 -19.08 24.59
CA LEU A 440 8.80 -19.10 23.23
C LEU A 440 7.27 -19.18 23.33
N GLU A 441 6.61 -18.21 22.74
CA GLU A 441 5.15 -18.14 22.64
C GLU A 441 4.73 -18.26 21.19
N PRO A 442 3.66 -19.02 20.88
CA PRO A 442 3.15 -19.08 19.52
C PRO A 442 2.59 -17.70 19.13
N TRP A 443 2.95 -17.24 17.94
CA TRP A 443 2.30 -16.10 17.35
C TRP A 443 1.63 -16.52 16.05
N GLN A 444 0.41 -16.05 15.89
CA GLN A 444 -0.32 -16.31 14.66
C GLN A 444 0.06 -15.25 13.64
N PRO A 445 0.46 -15.66 12.44
CA PRO A 445 0.59 -14.71 11.34
C PRO A 445 -0.75 -14.00 11.12
N LEU A 446 -0.69 -12.79 10.62
CA LEU A 446 -1.91 -12.07 10.21
C LEU A 446 -2.69 -12.90 9.19
N LEU A 447 -4.01 -12.74 9.20
CA LEU A 447 -4.91 -13.28 8.18
C LEU A 447 -4.32 -13.05 6.77
N GLY A 448 -4.04 -14.14 6.04
CA GLY A 448 -3.42 -14.11 4.71
C GLY A 448 -2.08 -14.79 4.60
N ASP A 449 -1.32 -14.94 5.69
CA ASP A 449 -0.09 -15.73 5.68
C ASP A 449 -0.35 -17.25 5.63
N GLU A 450 -1.59 -17.68 5.84
CA GLU A 450 -1.98 -19.10 5.82
C GLU A 450 -2.01 -19.68 4.40
N VAL A 451 -2.29 -18.84 3.40
CA VAL A 451 -2.30 -19.24 1.99
C VAL A 451 -1.01 -18.77 1.34
N LYS A 452 0.01 -19.62 1.31
CA LYS A 452 1.31 -19.28 0.72
C LYS A 452 1.36 -19.66 -0.75
N LEU A 453 1.72 -18.67 -1.57
CA LEU A 453 2.13 -18.86 -2.96
C LEU A 453 3.63 -19.18 -2.99
N ASP A 454 4.02 -20.32 -2.44
CA ASP A 454 5.41 -20.72 -2.32
C ASP A 454 5.87 -21.44 -3.59
N PRO A 455 6.79 -20.88 -4.39
CA PRO A 455 7.28 -21.52 -5.61
C PRO A 455 8.01 -22.85 -5.35
N GLU A 456 8.56 -23.06 -4.15
CA GLU A 456 9.19 -24.34 -3.79
C GLU A 456 8.17 -25.49 -3.65
N ARG A 457 6.89 -25.17 -3.47
CA ARG A 457 5.77 -26.10 -3.38
C ARG A 457 5.02 -26.26 -4.70
N ALA A 458 5.52 -25.65 -5.77
CA ALA A 458 4.87 -25.72 -7.07
C ALA A 458 4.79 -27.14 -7.60
N SER A 459 3.59 -27.55 -8.04
CA SER A 459 3.37 -28.83 -8.73
C SER A 459 3.84 -28.78 -10.19
N TRP A 460 3.93 -27.59 -10.75
CA TRP A 460 4.43 -27.31 -12.09
C TRP A 460 4.96 -25.88 -12.17
N SER A 461 5.99 -25.64 -12.98
CA SER A 461 6.53 -24.30 -13.19
C SER A 461 7.28 -24.17 -14.51
N ASN A 462 7.38 -22.95 -15.04
CA ASN A 462 8.29 -22.50 -16.07
C ASN A 462 8.80 -21.08 -15.79
N ASP A 463 9.47 -20.45 -16.75
CA ASP A 463 10.03 -19.10 -16.58
C ASP A 463 8.98 -17.99 -16.41
N GLY A 464 7.72 -18.25 -16.74
CA GLY A 464 6.63 -17.24 -16.74
C GLY A 464 5.60 -17.41 -15.63
N ALA A 465 5.48 -18.60 -15.04
CA ALA A 465 4.48 -18.88 -14.02
C ALA A 465 4.76 -20.18 -13.27
N TYR A 466 4.09 -20.36 -12.15
CA TYR A 466 4.07 -21.62 -11.42
C TYR A 466 2.68 -21.95 -10.89
N LEU A 467 2.42 -23.23 -10.68
CA LEU A 467 1.13 -23.76 -10.23
C LEU A 467 1.27 -24.36 -8.83
N VAL A 468 0.48 -23.86 -7.89
CA VAL A 468 0.51 -24.34 -6.49
C VAL A 468 -0.90 -24.68 -6.02
N GLU A 469 -1.01 -25.69 -5.17
CA GLU A 469 -2.25 -26.02 -4.48
C GLU A 469 -2.45 -25.06 -3.29
N LEU A 470 -3.65 -24.43 -3.21
CA LEU A 470 -4.03 -23.55 -2.12
C LEU A 470 -4.74 -24.30 -1.01
N GLN A 471 -5.67 -25.16 -1.40
CA GLN A 471 -6.45 -26.07 -0.57
C GLN A 471 -6.71 -27.34 -1.36
N GLU A 472 -7.19 -28.40 -0.71
CA GLU A 472 -7.53 -29.66 -1.38
C GLU A 472 -8.44 -29.43 -2.60
N GLY A 473 -7.92 -29.74 -3.79
CA GLY A 473 -8.61 -29.58 -5.05
C GLY A 473 -8.72 -28.16 -5.62
N LEU A 474 -8.16 -27.14 -4.97
CA LEU A 474 -8.13 -25.77 -5.44
C LEU A 474 -6.70 -25.30 -5.65
N GLY A 475 -6.40 -24.75 -6.83
CA GLY A 475 -5.07 -24.30 -7.19
C GLY A 475 -4.97 -22.81 -7.48
N ALA A 476 -3.73 -22.31 -7.54
CA ALA A 476 -3.42 -20.99 -8.07
C ALA A 476 -2.39 -21.11 -9.21
N LEU A 477 -2.67 -20.42 -10.30
CA LEU A 477 -1.69 -20.10 -11.32
C LEU A 477 -1.11 -18.72 -11.00
N VAL A 478 0.19 -18.69 -10.71
CA VAL A 478 0.88 -17.50 -10.25
C VAL A 478 1.83 -17.04 -11.35
N PHE A 479 1.53 -15.89 -11.97
CA PHE A 479 2.47 -15.27 -12.89
C PHE A 479 3.71 -14.79 -12.15
N SER A 480 4.88 -15.01 -12.75
CA SER A 480 6.17 -14.70 -12.15
C SER A 480 7.11 -14.04 -13.17
N GLY A 481 8.19 -13.45 -12.67
CA GLY A 481 9.13 -12.72 -13.48
C GLY A 481 9.11 -11.23 -13.24
N LYS A 482 9.80 -10.47 -14.09
CA LYS A 482 9.88 -9.02 -13.93
C LYS A 482 8.53 -8.37 -14.16
N MET A 483 7.93 -7.82 -13.09
CA MET A 483 6.59 -7.20 -13.13
C MET A 483 5.49 -8.14 -13.65
N ASN A 484 5.73 -9.45 -13.62
CA ASN A 484 4.81 -10.48 -14.12
C ASN A 484 4.35 -10.21 -15.57
N ALA A 485 5.27 -9.75 -16.41
CA ALA A 485 5.00 -9.54 -17.84
C ALA A 485 4.64 -10.85 -18.53
N LEU A 486 3.62 -10.80 -19.38
CA LEU A 486 3.04 -11.97 -20.04
C LEU A 486 3.75 -12.23 -21.38
N GLY A 487 4.63 -13.19 -21.38
CA GLY A 487 5.36 -13.68 -22.55
C GLY A 487 4.97 -15.12 -22.94
N PRO A 488 5.66 -15.73 -23.91
CA PRO A 488 5.36 -17.09 -24.37
C PRO A 488 5.25 -18.13 -23.25
N ALA A 489 6.13 -18.08 -22.24
CA ALA A 489 6.10 -18.99 -21.10
C ALA A 489 4.84 -18.83 -20.24
N SER A 490 4.38 -17.59 -20.02
CA SER A 490 3.14 -17.35 -19.28
C SER A 490 1.90 -17.86 -20.03
N LEU A 491 1.89 -17.74 -21.36
CA LEU A 491 0.80 -18.26 -22.19
C LEU A 491 0.79 -19.79 -22.19
N GLU A 492 1.96 -20.43 -22.28
CA GLU A 492 2.11 -21.89 -22.15
C GLU A 492 1.57 -22.39 -20.80
N ALA A 493 1.85 -21.68 -19.71
CA ALA A 493 1.36 -22.02 -18.38
C ALA A 493 -0.18 -22.02 -18.31
N VAL A 494 -0.84 -21.04 -18.95
CA VAL A 494 -2.30 -20.98 -19.02
C VAL A 494 -2.85 -22.18 -19.81
N HIS A 495 -2.30 -22.48 -20.98
CA HIS A 495 -2.71 -23.65 -21.78
C HIS A 495 -2.52 -24.95 -20.99
N HIS A 496 -1.35 -25.11 -20.33
CA HIS A 496 -1.06 -26.27 -19.52
C HIS A 496 -2.11 -26.49 -18.41
N VAL A 497 -2.43 -25.48 -17.62
CA VAL A 497 -3.37 -25.63 -16.50
C VAL A 497 -4.80 -25.90 -16.98
N VAL A 498 -5.22 -25.29 -18.09
CA VAL A 498 -6.58 -25.51 -18.63
C VAL A 498 -6.71 -26.89 -19.25
N GLU A 499 -5.71 -27.34 -20.02
CA GLU A 499 -5.71 -28.65 -20.67
C GLU A 499 -5.56 -29.80 -19.68
N SER A 500 -4.69 -29.68 -18.69
CA SER A 500 -4.48 -30.71 -17.67
C SER A 500 -5.57 -30.76 -16.62
N ALA A 501 -6.29 -29.63 -16.39
CA ALA A 501 -7.37 -29.48 -15.41
C ALA A 501 -7.06 -30.14 -14.04
N PRO A 502 -5.91 -29.80 -13.41
CA PRO A 502 -5.43 -30.52 -12.22
C PRO A 502 -6.24 -30.20 -10.97
N TYR A 503 -7.07 -29.14 -11.01
CA TYR A 503 -7.87 -28.64 -9.90
C TYR A 503 -9.34 -28.47 -10.30
N ALA A 504 -10.22 -28.53 -9.31
CA ALA A 504 -11.65 -28.27 -9.48
C ALA A 504 -11.97 -26.77 -9.65
N GLY A 505 -11.02 -25.89 -9.27
CA GLY A 505 -11.13 -24.45 -9.42
C GLY A 505 -9.76 -23.77 -9.35
N LEU A 506 -9.62 -22.61 -9.98
CA LEU A 506 -8.35 -21.92 -10.16
C LEU A 506 -8.42 -20.46 -9.71
N VAL A 507 -7.47 -20.05 -8.86
CA VAL A 507 -7.16 -18.64 -8.63
C VAL A 507 -6.06 -18.20 -9.60
N LEU A 508 -6.29 -17.10 -10.31
CA LEU A 508 -5.30 -16.45 -11.17
C LEU A 508 -4.71 -15.27 -10.41
N CYS A 509 -3.39 -15.23 -10.21
CA CYS A 509 -2.72 -14.16 -9.47
C CYS A 509 -1.29 -13.91 -9.95
N GLY A 510 -0.64 -12.91 -9.38
CA GLY A 510 0.76 -12.57 -9.69
C GLY A 510 1.64 -12.57 -8.44
N ALA A 511 2.89 -12.92 -8.60
CA ALA A 511 3.89 -12.88 -7.53
C ALA A 511 4.25 -11.44 -7.16
N GLY A 512 4.69 -11.21 -5.91
CA GLY A 512 5.29 -9.95 -5.47
C GLY A 512 4.36 -8.73 -5.42
N GLY A 513 3.06 -8.94 -5.21
CA GLY A 513 2.12 -7.82 -5.01
C GLY A 513 1.68 -7.09 -6.29
N VAL A 514 2.01 -7.60 -7.47
CA VAL A 514 1.60 -7.11 -8.79
C VAL A 514 0.88 -8.24 -9.52
N PHE A 515 -0.29 -7.97 -10.09
CA PHE A 515 -0.97 -8.98 -10.89
C PHE A 515 -0.20 -9.20 -12.21
N SER A 516 -0.11 -8.17 -13.05
CA SER A 516 0.71 -8.16 -14.27
C SER A 516 0.83 -6.75 -14.85
N ALA A 517 2.02 -6.39 -15.34
CA ALA A 517 2.24 -5.15 -16.08
C ALA A 517 1.82 -5.24 -17.57
N GLY A 518 1.27 -6.37 -18.00
CA GLY A 518 0.78 -6.59 -19.37
C GLY A 518 1.67 -7.49 -20.21
N ALA A 519 1.44 -7.50 -21.52
CA ALA A 519 2.22 -8.28 -22.46
C ALA A 519 3.70 -7.91 -22.44
N ASP A 520 4.58 -8.87 -22.72
CA ASP A 520 6.04 -8.64 -22.84
C ASP A 520 6.35 -7.74 -24.04
N LEU A 521 6.35 -6.43 -23.77
CA LEU A 521 6.61 -5.42 -24.79
C LEU A 521 8.00 -5.56 -25.42
N LYS A 522 8.99 -6.08 -24.66
CA LYS A 522 10.34 -6.30 -25.18
C LYS A 522 10.37 -7.44 -26.19
N HIS A 523 9.64 -8.53 -25.92
CA HIS A 523 9.48 -9.64 -26.86
C HIS A 523 8.80 -9.16 -28.14
N MET A 524 7.70 -8.44 -28.02
CA MET A 524 6.98 -7.87 -29.16
C MET A 524 7.85 -6.91 -29.98
N ALA A 525 8.57 -6.00 -29.33
CA ALA A 525 9.48 -5.06 -30.00
C ALA A 525 10.54 -5.79 -30.81
N GLY A 526 11.12 -6.86 -30.26
CA GLY A 526 12.08 -7.69 -30.99
C GLY A 526 11.53 -8.31 -32.26
N LEU A 527 10.27 -8.74 -32.26
CA LEU A 527 9.59 -9.28 -33.45
C LEU A 527 9.29 -8.17 -34.49
N VAL A 528 8.85 -7.02 -34.03
CA VAL A 528 8.60 -5.81 -34.87
C VAL A 528 9.89 -5.31 -35.53
N ASP A 529 10.98 -5.22 -34.76
CA ASP A 529 12.30 -4.76 -35.25
C ASP A 529 12.88 -5.76 -36.28
N ALA A 530 12.64 -7.05 -36.07
CA ALA A 530 13.02 -8.10 -37.02
C ALA A 530 12.09 -8.18 -38.24
N GLU A 531 10.98 -7.45 -38.26
CA GLU A 531 9.91 -7.53 -39.26
C GLU A 531 9.33 -8.96 -39.39
N ASP A 532 9.40 -9.77 -38.30
CA ASP A 532 8.83 -11.11 -38.27
C ASP A 532 7.33 -11.06 -37.95
N TRP A 533 6.57 -10.60 -38.93
CA TRP A 533 5.12 -10.46 -38.82
C TRP A 533 4.40 -11.76 -38.55
N SER A 534 4.92 -12.87 -39.09
CA SER A 534 4.35 -14.20 -38.86
C SER A 534 4.48 -14.64 -37.41
N ALA A 535 5.66 -14.43 -36.81
CA ALA A 535 5.88 -14.73 -35.39
C ALA A 535 5.09 -13.79 -34.47
N LEU A 536 4.95 -12.51 -34.83
CA LEU A 536 4.14 -11.56 -34.08
C LEU A 536 2.66 -11.96 -34.09
N GLU A 537 2.12 -12.32 -35.28
CA GLU A 537 0.74 -12.78 -35.38
C GLU A 537 0.52 -14.09 -34.62
N ALA A 538 1.46 -15.04 -34.69
CA ALA A 538 1.40 -16.28 -33.93
C ALA A 538 1.39 -16.01 -32.41
N PHE A 539 2.17 -15.06 -31.93
CA PHE A 539 2.17 -14.63 -30.53
C PHE A 539 0.81 -14.06 -30.12
N LEU A 540 0.20 -13.18 -30.93
CA LEU A 540 -1.13 -12.63 -30.68
C LEU A 540 -2.21 -13.70 -30.67
N VAL A 541 -2.17 -14.63 -31.62
CA VAL A 541 -3.09 -15.78 -31.66
C VAL A 541 -2.96 -16.63 -30.40
N SER A 542 -1.72 -16.90 -29.96
CA SER A 542 -1.48 -17.64 -28.70
C SER A 542 -2.04 -16.90 -27.50
N PHE A 543 -1.87 -15.56 -27.46
CA PHE A 543 -2.41 -14.73 -26.40
C PHE A 543 -3.95 -14.77 -26.37
N GLN A 544 -4.61 -14.56 -27.51
CA GLN A 544 -6.06 -14.65 -27.64
C GLN A 544 -6.57 -16.04 -27.22
N ARG A 545 -5.89 -17.11 -27.62
CA ARG A 545 -6.24 -18.48 -27.23
C ARG A 545 -6.13 -18.68 -25.73
N ALA A 546 -5.08 -18.16 -25.07
CA ALA A 546 -4.92 -18.26 -23.63
C ALA A 546 -6.05 -17.53 -22.87
N VAL A 547 -6.42 -16.32 -23.31
CA VAL A 547 -7.55 -15.56 -22.76
C VAL A 547 -8.87 -16.35 -22.92
N GLN A 548 -9.11 -16.91 -24.11
CA GLN A 548 -10.31 -17.71 -24.37
C GLN A 548 -10.31 -19.05 -23.63
N ALA A 549 -9.13 -19.65 -23.40
CA ALA A 549 -9.00 -20.88 -22.63
C ALA A 549 -9.43 -20.65 -21.17
N LEU A 550 -9.01 -19.54 -20.54
CA LEU A 550 -9.45 -19.19 -19.19
C LEU A 550 -10.97 -18.96 -19.15
N ARG A 551 -11.53 -18.20 -20.10
CA ARG A 551 -12.95 -17.92 -20.18
C ARG A 551 -13.83 -19.15 -20.31
N ARG A 552 -13.32 -20.18 -20.98
CA ARG A 552 -14.02 -21.44 -21.27
C ARG A 552 -13.46 -22.63 -20.48
N ALA A 553 -12.71 -22.36 -19.43
CA ALA A 553 -12.14 -23.41 -18.60
C ALA A 553 -13.24 -24.34 -18.07
N PRO A 554 -12.98 -25.66 -17.96
CA PRO A 554 -13.96 -26.59 -17.43
C PRO A 554 -14.19 -26.47 -15.93
N PHE A 555 -13.51 -25.53 -15.28
CA PHE A 555 -13.57 -25.20 -13.85
C PHE A 555 -13.67 -23.67 -13.68
N PRO A 556 -14.21 -23.18 -12.57
CA PRO A 556 -14.28 -21.75 -12.32
C PRO A 556 -12.89 -21.12 -12.11
N VAL A 557 -12.72 -19.92 -12.64
CA VAL A 557 -11.50 -19.11 -12.53
C VAL A 557 -11.81 -17.80 -11.82
N VAL A 558 -11.11 -17.53 -10.72
CA VAL A 558 -11.23 -16.27 -9.99
C VAL A 558 -9.91 -15.51 -10.07
N ALA A 559 -9.92 -14.30 -10.58
CA ALA A 559 -8.73 -13.45 -10.59
C ALA A 559 -8.57 -12.70 -9.26
N ALA A 560 -7.47 -12.93 -8.56
CA ALA A 560 -7.06 -12.18 -7.37
C ALA A 560 -6.15 -11.02 -7.82
N VAL A 561 -6.73 -9.81 -7.95
CA VAL A 561 -6.09 -8.70 -8.67
C VAL A 561 -5.59 -7.64 -7.71
N GLN A 562 -4.29 -7.36 -7.74
CA GLN A 562 -3.67 -6.35 -6.88
C GLN A 562 -2.53 -5.61 -7.59
N GLY A 563 -2.17 -4.45 -7.05
CA GLY A 563 -1.10 -3.61 -7.57
C GLY A 563 -1.41 -3.13 -8.98
N LEU A 564 -0.74 -3.68 -9.98
CA LEU A 564 -0.95 -3.37 -11.39
C LEU A 564 -1.61 -4.53 -12.14
N ALA A 565 -2.64 -4.23 -12.92
CA ALA A 565 -3.26 -5.12 -13.90
C ALA A 565 -3.44 -4.34 -15.21
N LEU A 566 -2.39 -4.29 -16.03
CA LEU A 566 -2.31 -3.40 -17.18
C LEU A 566 -2.32 -4.18 -18.49
N GLY A 567 -2.92 -3.60 -19.55
CA GLY A 567 -2.92 -4.16 -20.88
C GLY A 567 -3.35 -5.63 -20.91
N GLY A 568 -2.51 -6.52 -21.42
CA GLY A 568 -2.77 -7.97 -21.42
C GLY A 568 -3.08 -8.54 -20.03
N GLY A 569 -2.52 -7.99 -18.94
CA GLY A 569 -2.88 -8.37 -17.57
C GLY A 569 -4.33 -7.98 -17.22
N CYS A 570 -4.79 -6.82 -17.67
CA CYS A 570 -6.19 -6.43 -17.60
C CYS A 570 -7.07 -7.42 -18.38
N GLU A 571 -6.69 -7.76 -19.61
CA GLU A 571 -7.42 -8.71 -20.47
C GLU A 571 -7.56 -10.10 -19.82
N PHE A 572 -6.51 -10.62 -19.19
CA PHE A 572 -6.56 -11.88 -18.42
C PHE A 572 -7.51 -11.79 -17.23
N SER A 573 -7.47 -10.69 -16.51
CA SER A 573 -8.40 -10.45 -15.40
C SER A 573 -9.86 -10.41 -15.88
N LEU A 574 -10.12 -9.75 -17.00
CA LEU A 574 -11.46 -9.65 -17.61
C LEU A 574 -11.98 -11.02 -18.12
N ALA A 575 -11.09 -11.97 -18.40
CA ALA A 575 -11.46 -13.31 -18.84
C ALA A 575 -11.91 -14.24 -17.70
N ALA A 576 -11.59 -13.93 -16.45
CA ALA A 576 -12.00 -14.72 -15.29
C ALA A 576 -13.51 -14.64 -15.03
N ASP A 577 -14.08 -15.68 -14.42
CA ASP A 577 -15.51 -15.73 -14.06
C ASP A 577 -15.89 -14.68 -13.00
N ALA A 578 -14.97 -14.41 -12.07
CA ALA A 578 -15.11 -13.36 -11.07
C ALA A 578 -13.74 -12.79 -10.70
N ARG A 579 -13.75 -11.61 -10.10
CA ARG A 579 -12.55 -10.91 -9.60
C ARG A 579 -12.71 -10.58 -8.13
N VAL A 580 -11.61 -10.77 -7.40
CA VAL A 580 -11.41 -10.17 -6.07
C VAL A 580 -10.28 -9.17 -6.22
N ALA A 581 -10.57 -7.90 -6.01
CA ALA A 581 -9.65 -6.80 -6.29
C ALA A 581 -9.20 -6.13 -4.98
N ALA A 582 -7.91 -5.89 -4.85
CA ALA A 582 -7.40 -5.03 -3.78
C ALA A 582 -7.87 -3.58 -4.01
N ALA A 583 -8.27 -2.87 -2.96
CA ALA A 583 -8.81 -1.51 -3.05
C ALA A 583 -7.89 -0.52 -3.78
N GLU A 584 -6.58 -0.66 -3.61
CA GLU A 584 -5.55 0.16 -4.27
C GLU A 584 -5.12 -0.37 -5.66
N LEU A 585 -5.91 -1.26 -6.27
CA LEU A 585 -5.64 -1.79 -7.61
C LEU A 585 -5.59 -0.68 -8.66
N ARG A 586 -4.58 -0.72 -9.50
CA ARG A 586 -4.45 0.09 -10.70
C ARG A 586 -4.66 -0.80 -11.92
N MET A 587 -5.80 -0.67 -12.57
CA MET A 587 -6.24 -1.52 -13.68
C MET A 587 -6.55 -0.69 -14.92
N GLY A 588 -6.09 -1.15 -16.08
CA GLY A 588 -6.35 -0.40 -17.31
C GLY A 588 -5.84 -1.07 -18.57
N LEU A 589 -6.46 -0.70 -19.68
CA LEU A 589 -6.02 -1.02 -21.04
C LEU A 589 -5.16 0.15 -21.53
N VAL A 590 -3.85 -0.06 -21.58
CA VAL A 590 -2.83 1.02 -21.73
C VAL A 590 -2.19 1.05 -23.13
N GLU A 591 -2.62 0.21 -24.03
CA GLU A 591 -2.01 -0.05 -25.34
C GLU A 591 -1.91 1.20 -26.21
N THR A 592 -2.88 2.11 -26.13
CA THR A 592 -2.90 3.35 -26.93
C THR A 592 -1.71 4.27 -26.63
N LYS A 593 -1.10 4.15 -25.42
CA LYS A 593 0.10 4.90 -25.05
C LYS A 593 1.34 4.49 -25.85
N VAL A 594 1.32 3.30 -26.41
CA VAL A 594 2.38 2.81 -27.30
C VAL A 594 1.94 2.73 -28.77
N GLY A 595 0.80 3.35 -29.10
CA GLY A 595 0.29 3.41 -30.47
C GLY A 595 -0.43 2.15 -30.93
N LEU A 596 -0.87 1.32 -29.99
CA LEU A 596 -1.60 0.06 -30.25
C LEU A 596 -3.02 0.12 -29.68
N ILE A 597 -3.78 -0.92 -29.92
CA ILE A 597 -5.07 -1.18 -29.26
C ILE A 597 -4.97 -2.48 -28.45
N PRO A 598 -5.86 -2.75 -27.49
CA PRO A 598 -5.97 -4.08 -26.91
C PRO A 598 -6.17 -5.14 -28.00
N GLY A 599 -5.40 -6.22 -27.95
CA GLY A 599 -5.34 -7.20 -29.03
C GLY A 599 -5.81 -8.61 -28.65
N SER A 600 -6.22 -8.80 -27.39
CA SER A 600 -6.52 -10.14 -26.87
C SER A 600 -7.88 -10.25 -26.20
N GLY A 601 -8.81 -9.40 -26.59
CA GLY A 601 -10.19 -9.38 -26.13
C GLY A 601 -10.57 -8.14 -25.33
N GLY A 602 -9.63 -7.22 -25.07
CA GLY A 602 -9.92 -5.99 -24.33
C GLY A 602 -10.92 -5.07 -25.02
N CYS A 603 -10.80 -4.87 -26.31
CA CYS A 603 -11.77 -4.09 -27.08
C CYS A 603 -13.16 -4.77 -27.09
N MET A 604 -13.19 -6.08 -27.31
CA MET A 604 -14.40 -6.89 -27.28
C MET A 604 -15.11 -6.79 -25.92
N GLU A 605 -14.38 -6.98 -24.83
CA GLU A 605 -14.94 -6.90 -23.47
C GLU A 605 -15.48 -5.50 -23.16
N MET A 606 -14.75 -4.46 -23.50
CA MET A 606 -15.20 -3.11 -23.25
C MET A 606 -16.39 -2.71 -24.13
N ALA A 607 -16.45 -3.19 -25.37
CA ALA A 607 -17.64 -3.03 -26.21
C ALA A 607 -18.87 -3.75 -25.64
N ARG A 608 -18.69 -4.98 -25.13
CA ARG A 608 -19.74 -5.76 -24.48
C ARG A 608 -20.26 -5.07 -23.21
N ARG A 609 -19.36 -4.65 -22.33
CA ARG A 609 -19.65 -4.00 -21.05
C ARG A 609 -20.20 -2.59 -21.22
N GLY A 610 -19.84 -1.91 -22.31
CA GLY A 610 -20.27 -0.56 -22.67
C GLY A 610 -21.30 -0.51 -23.78
N SER A 611 -22.05 -1.59 -24.02
CA SER A 611 -23.04 -1.66 -25.10
C SER A 611 -24.19 -0.66 -24.97
N ASP A 612 -24.47 -0.15 -23.79
CA ASP A 612 -25.42 0.93 -23.48
C ASP A 612 -24.82 2.34 -23.65
N ASP A 613 -23.49 2.47 -23.58
CA ASP A 613 -22.75 3.73 -23.72
C ASP A 613 -21.36 3.47 -24.35
N ILE A 614 -21.36 3.22 -25.65
CA ILE A 614 -20.14 2.90 -26.41
C ILE A 614 -19.13 4.06 -26.40
N LEU A 615 -19.58 5.30 -26.30
CA LEU A 615 -18.72 6.47 -26.29
C LEU A 615 -17.90 6.52 -24.98
N SER A 616 -18.52 6.26 -23.84
CA SER A 616 -17.84 6.19 -22.55
C SER A 616 -16.81 5.04 -22.52
N ALA A 617 -17.21 3.85 -22.99
CA ALA A 617 -16.31 2.70 -23.07
C ALA A 617 -15.12 2.98 -24.00
N PHE A 618 -15.36 3.56 -25.18
CA PHE A 618 -14.32 3.98 -26.11
C PHE A 618 -13.36 4.99 -25.46
N ASN A 619 -13.89 6.02 -24.81
CA ASN A 619 -13.08 7.05 -24.16
C ASN A 619 -12.16 6.47 -23.09
N THR A 620 -12.62 5.49 -22.33
CA THR A 620 -11.84 4.80 -21.32
C THR A 620 -10.64 4.06 -21.94
N VAL A 621 -10.87 3.29 -23.00
CA VAL A 621 -9.79 2.56 -23.70
C VAL A 621 -8.88 3.51 -24.44
N PHE A 622 -9.43 4.50 -25.15
CA PHE A 622 -8.66 5.47 -25.93
C PHE A 622 -7.72 6.32 -25.06
N ALA A 623 -8.15 6.69 -23.85
CA ALA A 623 -7.30 7.41 -22.90
C ALA A 623 -6.02 6.63 -22.55
N GLY A 624 -6.03 5.31 -22.66
CA GLY A 624 -4.88 4.44 -22.38
C GLY A 624 -4.34 4.60 -20.96
N GLY A 625 -5.22 4.97 -20.03
CA GLY A 625 -4.89 5.14 -18.62
C GLY A 625 -5.19 3.90 -17.80
N PHE A 626 -4.84 3.98 -16.54
CA PHE A 626 -5.23 2.99 -15.54
C PHE A 626 -5.91 3.69 -14.36
N SER A 627 -6.77 2.96 -13.68
CA SER A 627 -7.50 3.47 -12.51
C SER A 627 -6.55 3.81 -11.36
N SER A 628 -6.92 4.78 -10.55
CA SER A 628 -6.20 5.11 -9.30
C SER A 628 -6.47 4.10 -8.18
N ASN A 629 -7.58 3.35 -8.29
CA ASN A 629 -8.03 2.36 -7.31
C ASN A 629 -9.10 1.43 -7.93
N ALA A 630 -9.51 0.39 -7.20
CA ALA A 630 -10.48 -0.60 -7.66
C ALA A 630 -11.90 -0.01 -7.87
N PHE A 631 -12.29 0.98 -7.06
CA PHE A 631 -13.60 1.63 -7.21
C PHE A 631 -13.69 2.41 -8.52
N GLN A 632 -12.62 3.09 -8.92
CA GLN A 632 -12.54 3.74 -10.22
C GLN A 632 -12.51 2.71 -11.36
N ALA A 633 -11.80 1.58 -11.19
CA ALA A 633 -11.84 0.48 -12.17
C ALA A 633 -13.27 -0.05 -12.36
N ARG A 634 -14.06 -0.14 -11.28
CA ARG A 634 -15.47 -0.49 -11.35
C ARG A 634 -16.30 0.58 -12.08
N ALA A 635 -16.08 1.85 -11.78
CA ALA A 635 -16.73 2.95 -12.50
C ALA A 635 -16.39 2.96 -14.00
N TRP A 636 -15.19 2.50 -14.36
CA TRP A 636 -14.75 2.32 -15.75
C TRP A 636 -15.22 0.99 -16.38
N ARG A 637 -16.08 0.23 -15.69
CA ARG A 637 -16.64 -1.06 -16.13
C ARG A 637 -15.59 -2.18 -16.32
N MET A 638 -14.41 -2.04 -15.69
CA MET A 638 -13.38 -3.09 -15.67
C MET A 638 -13.59 -4.11 -14.57
N LEU A 639 -14.33 -3.74 -13.53
CA LEU A 639 -14.86 -4.65 -12.50
C LEU A 639 -16.39 -4.63 -12.57
N ASP A 640 -17.00 -5.80 -12.37
CA ASP A 640 -18.44 -5.96 -12.30
C ASP A 640 -18.99 -5.57 -10.92
N ALA A 641 -20.31 -5.41 -10.79
CA ALA A 641 -20.95 -5.08 -9.52
C ALA A 641 -20.76 -6.18 -8.49
N GLU A 642 -20.72 -7.45 -8.93
CA GLU A 642 -20.58 -8.65 -8.12
C GLU A 642 -19.14 -8.98 -7.76
N ASP A 643 -18.17 -8.31 -8.38
CA ASP A 643 -16.75 -8.46 -8.03
C ASP A 643 -16.50 -7.87 -6.63
N GLU A 644 -15.65 -8.50 -5.87
CA GLU A 644 -15.35 -8.06 -4.51
C GLU A 644 -14.15 -7.09 -4.49
N ILE A 645 -14.26 -6.05 -3.67
CA ILE A 645 -13.14 -5.15 -3.37
C ILE A 645 -12.75 -5.36 -1.92
N VAL A 646 -11.49 -5.72 -1.68
CA VAL A 646 -10.93 -5.96 -0.35
C VAL A 646 -9.90 -4.89 0.00
N HIS A 647 -9.93 -4.40 1.24
CA HIS A 647 -9.01 -3.36 1.69
C HIS A 647 -7.72 -3.93 2.26
N GLY A 648 -7.75 -5.13 2.85
CA GLY A 648 -6.58 -5.81 3.41
C GLY A 648 -5.85 -6.68 2.41
N GLN A 649 -4.53 -6.50 2.28
CA GLN A 649 -3.72 -7.37 1.42
C GLN A 649 -3.84 -8.85 1.81
N GLY A 650 -3.89 -9.13 3.11
CA GLY A 650 -4.09 -10.48 3.63
C GLY A 650 -5.45 -11.11 3.30
N GLN A 651 -6.45 -10.33 2.92
CA GLN A 651 -7.79 -10.79 2.57
C GLN A 651 -7.92 -11.28 1.12
N LEU A 652 -7.00 -10.87 0.23
CA LEU A 652 -7.16 -11.08 -1.21
C LEU A 652 -7.29 -12.56 -1.59
N LEU A 653 -6.31 -13.37 -1.21
CA LEU A 653 -6.31 -14.80 -1.54
C LEU A 653 -7.39 -15.60 -0.77
N PRO A 654 -7.59 -15.42 0.53
CA PRO A 654 -8.69 -16.08 1.25
C PRO A 654 -10.06 -15.77 0.64
N ARG A 655 -10.32 -14.51 0.25
CA ARG A 655 -11.58 -14.14 -0.40
C ARG A 655 -11.70 -14.71 -1.82
N ALA A 656 -10.60 -14.76 -2.59
CA ALA A 656 -10.59 -15.41 -3.90
C ALA A 656 -10.91 -16.91 -3.79
N VAL A 657 -10.35 -17.60 -2.79
CA VAL A 657 -10.68 -19.01 -2.50
C VAL A 657 -12.16 -19.17 -2.10
N SER A 658 -12.65 -18.30 -1.22
CA SER A 658 -14.09 -18.32 -0.83
C SER A 658 -15.00 -18.10 -2.04
N LYS A 659 -14.65 -17.15 -2.92
CA LYS A 659 -15.42 -16.89 -4.15
C LYS A 659 -15.40 -18.08 -5.11
N LEU A 660 -14.26 -18.77 -5.19
CA LEU A 660 -14.14 -19.99 -5.97
C LEU A 660 -15.05 -21.09 -5.44
N GLN A 661 -15.11 -21.27 -4.12
CA GLN A 661 -16.01 -22.22 -3.47
C GLN A 661 -17.50 -21.87 -3.70
N GLU A 662 -17.87 -20.59 -3.65
CA GLU A 662 -19.22 -20.11 -4.00
C GLU A 662 -19.61 -20.51 -5.42
N LEU A 663 -18.70 -20.28 -6.39
CA LEU A 663 -18.94 -20.65 -7.79
C LEU A 663 -19.09 -22.16 -7.97
N LEU A 664 -18.31 -22.98 -7.30
CA LEU A 664 -18.40 -24.44 -7.34
C LEU A 664 -19.74 -24.94 -6.77
N LEU A 665 -20.23 -24.31 -5.70
CA LEU A 665 -21.54 -24.65 -5.10
C LEU A 665 -22.73 -24.23 -5.97
N SER A 666 -22.56 -23.30 -6.90
CA SER A 666 -23.64 -22.79 -7.78
C SER A 666 -23.85 -23.63 -9.07
N ASN A 667 -23.37 -24.88 -9.12
CA ASN A 667 -23.39 -25.71 -10.32
C ASN A 667 -22.69 -25.05 -11.53
N TYR A 668 -21.44 -24.64 -11.34
CA TYR A 668 -20.64 -24.02 -12.37
C TYR A 668 -20.65 -24.81 -13.68
N GLY A 669 -20.82 -24.10 -14.78
CA GLY A 669 -20.62 -24.59 -16.14
C GLY A 669 -19.84 -23.55 -16.96
N PRO A 670 -18.95 -24.01 -17.87
CA PRO A 670 -18.19 -23.10 -18.70
C PRO A 670 -19.08 -22.10 -19.41
N SER A 671 -18.62 -20.86 -19.52
CA SER A 671 -19.34 -19.83 -20.25
C SER A 671 -19.56 -20.28 -21.72
N ALA A 672 -20.82 -20.28 -22.17
CA ALA A 672 -21.13 -20.51 -23.57
C ALA A 672 -20.49 -19.39 -24.43
N SER A 673 -20.22 -19.69 -25.71
CA SER A 673 -19.82 -18.65 -26.66
C SER A 673 -20.91 -17.57 -26.71
N HIS A 674 -20.51 -16.32 -26.44
CA HIS A 674 -21.43 -15.19 -26.44
C HIS A 674 -21.28 -14.37 -27.70
N THR A 675 -22.37 -13.74 -28.13
CA THR A 675 -22.32 -12.68 -29.10
C THR A 675 -22.15 -11.33 -28.41
N VAL A 676 -21.40 -10.44 -29.02
CA VAL A 676 -21.26 -9.04 -28.59
C VAL A 676 -22.19 -8.17 -29.43
N ARG A 677 -23.02 -7.38 -28.77
CA ARG A 677 -23.85 -6.41 -29.46
C ARG A 677 -23.01 -5.22 -29.87
N VAL A 678 -22.80 -5.02 -31.15
CA VAL A 678 -21.98 -3.95 -31.70
C VAL A 678 -22.85 -2.86 -32.32
N ALA A 679 -22.39 -1.60 -32.23
CA ALA A 679 -23.15 -0.42 -32.64
C ALA A 679 -23.10 -0.15 -34.16
N GLY A 680 -22.17 -0.77 -34.88
CA GLY A 680 -22.06 -0.61 -36.34
C GLY A 680 -21.75 0.82 -36.79
N ASP A 681 -22.25 1.16 -38.00
CA ASP A 681 -21.95 2.44 -38.68
C ASP A 681 -22.38 3.68 -37.86
N ASP A 682 -23.52 3.63 -37.17
CA ASP A 682 -23.99 4.75 -36.36
C ASP A 682 -23.03 5.00 -35.15
N GLY A 683 -22.60 3.91 -34.51
CA GLY A 683 -21.59 4.00 -33.46
C GLY A 683 -20.24 4.50 -33.98
N LEU A 684 -19.83 4.04 -35.15
CA LEU A 684 -18.59 4.49 -35.78
C LEU A 684 -18.61 6.00 -36.06
N ALA A 685 -19.71 6.52 -36.62
CA ALA A 685 -19.86 7.95 -36.89
C ALA A 685 -19.77 8.79 -35.59
N LEU A 686 -20.42 8.32 -34.51
CA LEU A 686 -20.35 8.98 -33.19
C LEU A 686 -18.91 9.05 -32.66
N LEU A 687 -18.16 7.93 -32.69
CA LEU A 687 -16.81 7.87 -32.20
C LEU A 687 -15.83 8.68 -33.05
N GLN A 688 -16.00 8.66 -34.38
CA GLN A 688 -15.19 9.45 -35.29
C GLN A 688 -15.40 10.94 -35.10
N GLN A 689 -16.65 11.39 -34.91
CA GLN A 689 -16.93 12.78 -34.58
C GLN A 689 -16.22 13.23 -33.31
N ALA A 690 -16.28 12.44 -32.23
CA ALA A 690 -15.60 12.75 -30.98
C ALA A 690 -14.07 12.84 -31.12
N LEU A 691 -13.47 12.01 -31.99
CA LEU A 691 -12.03 12.07 -32.30
C LEU A 691 -11.67 13.32 -33.09
N GLU A 692 -12.46 13.68 -34.11
CA GLU A 692 -12.24 14.87 -34.94
C GLU A 692 -12.34 16.17 -34.12
N GLU A 693 -13.29 16.25 -33.21
CA GLU A 693 -13.42 17.37 -32.26
C GLU A 693 -12.18 17.54 -31.42
N ARG A 694 -11.64 16.43 -30.88
CA ARG A 694 -10.40 16.44 -30.07
C ARG A 694 -9.16 16.79 -30.88
N LEU A 695 -9.07 16.31 -32.11
CA LEU A 695 -7.96 16.63 -33.03
C LEU A 695 -7.97 18.11 -33.37
N LYS A 696 -9.14 18.66 -33.77
CA LYS A 696 -9.31 20.09 -34.06
C LYS A 696 -9.02 20.98 -32.87
N ALA A 697 -9.33 20.51 -31.64
CA ALA A 697 -9.02 21.21 -30.41
C ALA A 697 -7.53 21.09 -29.97
N GLY A 698 -6.70 20.34 -30.70
CA GLY A 698 -5.29 20.10 -30.35
C GLY A 698 -5.08 19.27 -29.07
N LEU A 699 -6.12 18.55 -28.63
CA LEU A 699 -6.05 17.70 -27.44
C LEU A 699 -5.35 16.36 -27.69
N ILE A 700 -5.31 15.92 -28.95
CA ILE A 700 -4.65 14.69 -29.42
C ILE A 700 -3.79 14.99 -30.65
N GLY A 701 -2.74 14.16 -30.86
CA GLY A 701 -1.89 14.23 -32.06
C GLY A 701 -2.48 13.48 -33.25
N GLU A 702 -1.85 13.63 -34.42
CA GLU A 702 -2.27 12.96 -35.66
C GLU A 702 -2.23 11.43 -35.51
N HIS A 703 -1.17 10.89 -34.91
CA HIS A 703 -1.08 9.45 -34.71
C HIS A 703 -2.06 8.94 -33.64
N ASP A 704 -2.39 9.73 -32.64
CA ASP A 704 -3.46 9.39 -31.70
C ASP A 704 -4.79 9.26 -32.41
N ALA A 705 -5.08 10.12 -33.40
CA ALA A 705 -6.28 10.02 -34.23
C ALA A 705 -6.28 8.78 -35.12
N VAL A 706 -5.11 8.33 -35.62
CA VAL A 706 -4.98 7.05 -36.35
C VAL A 706 -5.33 5.88 -35.43
N VAL A 707 -4.72 5.81 -34.26
CA VAL A 707 -4.99 4.76 -33.25
C VAL A 707 -6.45 4.80 -32.80
N GLY A 708 -7.00 6.00 -32.57
CA GLY A 708 -8.39 6.18 -32.17
C GLY A 708 -9.39 5.69 -33.22
N ARG A 709 -9.15 5.98 -34.52
CA ARG A 709 -9.99 5.46 -35.61
C ARG A 709 -9.90 3.93 -35.71
N ALA A 710 -8.73 3.37 -35.53
CA ALA A 710 -8.50 1.93 -35.48
C ALA A 710 -9.28 1.27 -34.32
N LEU A 711 -9.17 1.85 -33.10
CA LEU A 711 -9.93 1.42 -31.96
C LEU A 711 -11.45 1.51 -32.17
N ALA A 712 -11.94 2.64 -32.71
CA ALA A 712 -13.34 2.84 -32.97
C ALA A 712 -13.90 1.77 -33.95
N ARG A 713 -13.15 1.47 -35.03
CA ARG A 713 -13.50 0.41 -35.98
C ARG A 713 -13.72 -0.94 -35.29
N VAL A 714 -12.84 -1.31 -34.38
CA VAL A 714 -12.94 -2.58 -33.64
C VAL A 714 -14.12 -2.57 -32.69
N MET A 715 -14.24 -1.54 -31.84
CA MET A 715 -15.26 -1.50 -30.79
C MET A 715 -16.70 -1.46 -31.31
N VAL A 716 -16.91 -0.98 -32.51
CA VAL A 716 -18.24 -1.01 -33.18
C VAL A 716 -18.47 -2.25 -34.07
N GLY A 717 -17.50 -3.17 -34.11
CA GLY A 717 -17.62 -4.43 -34.89
C GLY A 717 -17.39 -4.27 -36.41
N GLY A 718 -16.56 -3.29 -36.82
CA GLY A 718 -16.27 -3.00 -38.22
C GLY A 718 -17.40 -2.27 -38.94
N VAL A 719 -17.43 -2.39 -40.25
CA VAL A 719 -18.45 -1.75 -41.12
C VAL A 719 -19.75 -2.54 -41.10
N GLY A 720 -20.87 -1.85 -41.15
CA GLY A 720 -22.20 -2.44 -41.26
C GLY A 720 -23.17 -1.96 -40.17
N ALA A 721 -24.43 -2.42 -40.26
CA ALA A 721 -25.45 -2.04 -39.28
C ALA A 721 -25.16 -2.64 -37.88
N ALA A 722 -25.78 -2.07 -36.86
CA ALA A 722 -25.80 -2.62 -35.51
C ALA A 722 -26.29 -4.09 -35.52
N ARG A 723 -25.55 -4.99 -34.87
CA ARG A 723 -25.83 -6.43 -34.91
C ARG A 723 -25.24 -7.13 -33.69
N ALA A 724 -25.63 -8.39 -33.51
CA ALA A 724 -24.88 -9.32 -32.68
C ALA A 724 -23.71 -9.90 -33.49
N MET A 725 -22.52 -9.90 -32.94
CA MET A 725 -21.30 -10.37 -33.58
C MET A 725 -20.65 -11.47 -32.71
N GLU A 726 -20.20 -12.54 -33.32
CA GLU A 726 -19.51 -13.62 -32.60
C GLU A 726 -18.21 -13.13 -32.00
N GLU A 727 -17.89 -13.60 -30.78
CA GLU A 727 -16.67 -13.24 -30.09
C GLU A 727 -15.40 -13.48 -30.93
N GLN A 728 -15.33 -14.62 -31.64
CA GLN A 728 -14.18 -14.92 -32.50
C GLN A 728 -14.01 -13.89 -33.61
N ALA A 729 -15.10 -13.43 -34.21
CA ALA A 729 -15.03 -12.41 -35.27
C ALA A 729 -14.54 -11.06 -34.71
N MET A 730 -14.90 -10.72 -33.48
CA MET A 730 -14.33 -9.55 -32.77
C MET A 730 -12.83 -9.68 -32.51
N LEU A 731 -12.40 -10.85 -32.06
CA LEU A 731 -10.99 -11.13 -31.80
C LEU A 731 -10.14 -11.12 -33.07
N ASP A 732 -10.69 -11.65 -34.19
CA ASP A 732 -10.02 -11.60 -35.49
C ASP A 732 -9.84 -10.16 -35.96
N LEU A 733 -10.87 -9.30 -35.76
CA LEU A 733 -10.81 -7.89 -36.11
C LEU A 733 -9.80 -7.13 -35.20
N GLU A 734 -9.77 -7.43 -33.90
CA GLU A 734 -8.76 -6.87 -33.00
C GLU A 734 -7.33 -7.20 -33.50
N ARG A 735 -7.08 -8.46 -33.84
CA ARG A 735 -5.78 -8.91 -34.32
C ARG A 735 -5.38 -8.24 -35.63
N GLU A 736 -6.31 -8.18 -36.62
CA GLU A 736 -6.07 -7.51 -37.89
C GLU A 736 -5.61 -6.07 -37.66
N VAL A 737 -6.40 -5.30 -36.91
CA VAL A 737 -6.14 -3.88 -36.65
C VAL A 737 -4.86 -3.69 -35.80
N PHE A 738 -4.61 -4.55 -34.86
CA PHE A 738 -3.37 -4.54 -34.06
C PHE A 738 -2.13 -4.69 -34.96
N MET A 739 -2.17 -5.66 -35.90
CA MET A 739 -1.07 -5.90 -36.84
C MET A 739 -0.88 -4.71 -37.80
N GLU A 740 -1.98 -4.09 -38.26
CA GLU A 740 -1.93 -2.86 -39.10
C GLU A 740 -1.17 -1.74 -38.35
N LEU A 741 -1.45 -1.54 -37.04
CA LEU A 741 -0.80 -0.50 -36.26
C LEU A 741 0.68 -0.81 -35.96
N CYS A 742 1.04 -2.06 -35.69
CA CYS A 742 2.44 -2.48 -35.49
C CYS A 742 3.33 -2.17 -36.70
N ALA A 743 2.77 -2.20 -37.92
CA ALA A 743 3.49 -1.92 -39.15
C ALA A 743 3.81 -0.43 -39.34
N THR A 744 3.20 0.49 -38.56
CA THR A 744 3.42 1.93 -38.70
C THR A 744 4.72 2.38 -38.02
N GLU A 745 5.46 3.28 -38.68
CA GLU A 745 6.70 3.84 -38.10
C GLU A 745 6.44 4.59 -36.78
N MET A 746 5.31 5.28 -36.68
CA MET A 746 4.96 6.08 -35.49
C MET A 746 4.69 5.19 -34.28
N THR A 747 4.05 4.04 -34.46
CA THR A 747 3.86 3.05 -33.38
C THR A 747 5.18 2.41 -32.98
N ARG A 748 6.05 2.03 -33.93
CA ARG A 748 7.41 1.53 -33.64
C ARG A 748 8.20 2.52 -32.79
N ALA A 749 8.19 3.81 -33.15
CA ALA A 749 8.83 4.86 -32.38
C ALA A 749 8.28 4.98 -30.94
N ARG A 750 6.96 4.83 -30.74
CA ARG A 750 6.35 4.85 -29.41
C ARG A 750 6.78 3.65 -28.55
N ILE A 751 6.83 2.47 -29.11
CA ILE A 751 7.26 1.24 -28.44
C ILE A 751 8.74 1.38 -28.01
N GLU A 752 9.61 1.81 -28.92
CA GLU A 752 11.02 2.03 -28.65
C GLU A 752 11.23 3.08 -27.55
N HIS A 753 10.53 4.21 -27.62
CA HIS A 753 10.62 5.25 -26.62
C HIS A 753 10.17 4.78 -25.24
N MET A 754 9.06 4.03 -25.16
CA MET A 754 8.56 3.45 -23.92
C MET A 754 9.59 2.51 -23.30
N LEU A 755 10.19 1.63 -24.07
CA LEU A 755 11.23 0.70 -23.58
C LEU A 755 12.48 1.44 -23.08
N LYS A 756 12.88 2.54 -23.70
CA LYS A 756 14.06 3.34 -23.32
C LYS A 756 13.80 4.22 -22.08
N THR A 757 12.63 4.83 -21.99
CA THR A 757 12.39 5.92 -21.04
C THR A 757 11.34 5.58 -19.97
N GLY A 758 10.52 4.54 -20.18
CA GLY A 758 9.34 4.24 -19.36
C GLY A 758 8.22 5.27 -19.49
N LYS A 759 8.27 6.15 -20.51
CA LYS A 759 7.30 7.23 -20.73
C LYS A 759 6.68 7.15 -22.12
N PRO A 760 5.39 7.52 -22.29
CA PRO A 760 4.78 7.59 -23.60
C PRO A 760 5.38 8.70 -24.47
N LEU A 761 5.55 8.41 -25.78
CA LEU A 761 5.92 9.39 -26.79
C LEU A 761 4.66 9.99 -27.41
N ARG A 762 4.65 11.30 -27.59
CA ARG A 762 3.68 12.01 -28.43
C ARG A 762 4.32 12.34 -29.78
N ASN A 763 3.78 11.79 -30.87
CA ASN A 763 4.24 11.97 -32.24
C ASN A 763 3.06 12.12 -33.20
#